data_2f66e7f056cefa9e5ca54b79edc961de
#
_entry.id   2f66e7f056cefa9e5ca54b79edc961de
#
_cell.length_a   1.000
_cell.length_b   1.000
_cell.length_c   1.000
_cell.angle_alpha   90.00
_cell.angle_beta   90.00
_cell.angle_gamma   90.00
#
_symmetry.space_group_name_H-M   'P 1'
#
loop_
_entity.id
_entity.type
_entity.pdbx_description
1 polymer ?
#
loop_
_entity_poly.entity_id
_entity_poly.type
_entity_poly.pdbx_seq_one_letter_code
_entity_poly.pdbx_strand_id
1 'polypeptide(L)'
;MSTAAMSPPDEEQTVLHPPVQLQISGMTCAACATTIEKRLSRIDGVHASVNFASERATVTGMGVKDAIAAVKDAGYTAALLSDIDLAAEAERRITMLRRRLIVAVLLTLPLMDIGLVLALEPQLRFPAWDWLLVSLSLPVVFWSAWPFHKATWTNLRHGVTSMDTLVSLGVLSSFGWSFISILIGAQDHERYWLGYGITPAGADTLYLDVAAGVTCFLLAGRYFEARAKRSARSVLTALRQLAAKNARVLRNGIETVVPVEQLHQSDLFITLAGETLAADGEVIEGSSSIDTSMMTGEPMPADVTVGSAVLGGTMNLTGRIVARATGVGDHSQLARMAVLAEEAQARKANVQRLVDKVVEIFVPAVLAIVVLTFFGWWIAGAGTRHALSAGLSVLVIACPCALGLATPTALMVGVGRGGQLGILIKGPEALEASGRIDTVVFDKTGTATSGEMTLVATLPANGQDVDRAHRYAAALDQHSTHPVAKAVVAAVKGTIPACPSPRTLAGRGASGEVEGHRVMVGNPAFLTEAEIKIPAELSHTVEKAAETGRSAVLVAIDGQAAAALVVADTVKPEASEVIAQLKNMGLRTVLLTGDSKAAAEAVGTQLGTDEVLAEVLPTDKAGVVERLRSESRVVAMVGDGINDAAALASSDLGMALVTGTDIAMRSADIICVRHHLGVVPDAIGLSRRTLRTIRGNLAWAFIYNIAAIPIAAAGFLNPLISGLAMSLSSVFVVTHSLRLRNFGTRS
;
A
#
# COMPACT_ATOMS: atom_id res chain seq x y z
N MET A 1 39.58 -33.38 47.87
CA MET A 1 39.70 -32.85 46.48
C MET A 1 38.33 -32.37 46.10
N SER A 2 38.17 -31.04 46.17
CA SER A 2 36.90 -30.34 45.97
C SER A 2 36.79 -30.03 44.43
N THR A 3 35.75 -30.53 43.80
CA THR A 3 35.37 -30.18 42.44
C THR A 3 34.51 -28.94 42.44
N ALA A 4 35.09 -27.81 42.09
CA ALA A 4 34.35 -26.57 41.83
C ALA A 4 33.55 -26.73 40.55
N ALA A 5 32.22 -26.60 40.68
CA ALA A 5 31.30 -26.49 39.54
C ALA A 5 31.45 -25.08 38.92
N MET A 6 31.89 -25.02 37.70
CA MET A 6 31.82 -23.80 36.86
C MET A 6 30.37 -23.52 36.50
N SER A 7 29.88 -22.36 36.93
CA SER A 7 28.63 -21.78 36.46
C SER A 7 28.77 -21.47 34.96
N PRO A 8 27.71 -21.68 34.11
CA PRO A 8 27.74 -21.25 32.73
C PRO A 8 27.75 -19.71 32.66
N PRO A 9 28.35 -19.13 31.60
CA PRO A 9 28.39 -17.69 31.39
C PRO A 9 26.96 -17.15 31.20
N ASP A 10 26.68 -16.01 31.84
CA ASP A 10 25.45 -15.25 31.71
C ASP A 10 25.15 -15.03 30.20
N GLU A 11 24.11 -15.67 29.70
CA GLU A 11 23.48 -15.28 28.45
C GLU A 11 22.92 -13.86 28.66
N GLU A 12 23.60 -12.86 28.09
CA GLU A 12 23.03 -11.53 27.90
C GLU A 12 21.68 -11.69 27.21
N GLN A 13 20.60 -11.59 27.95
CA GLN A 13 19.25 -11.47 27.42
C GLN A 13 19.21 -10.23 26.54
N THR A 14 19.33 -10.42 25.23
CA THR A 14 19.07 -9.37 24.25
C THR A 14 17.61 -8.94 24.44
N VAL A 15 17.41 -7.82 25.10
CA VAL A 15 16.09 -7.21 25.28
C VAL A 15 15.61 -6.85 23.88
N LEU A 16 14.73 -7.66 23.32
CA LEU A 16 14.07 -7.41 22.05
C LEU A 16 13.13 -6.21 22.23
N HIS A 17 13.66 -5.00 22.01
CA HIS A 17 12.82 -3.81 21.94
C HIS A 17 11.89 -3.91 20.73
N PRO A 18 10.58 -3.70 20.88
CA PRO A 18 9.66 -3.65 19.77
C PRO A 18 10.08 -2.54 18.78
N PRO A 19 9.78 -2.66 17.48
CA PRO A 19 10.10 -1.64 16.50
C PRO A 19 9.55 -0.27 16.90
N VAL A 20 10.43 0.72 17.03
CA VAL A 20 10.07 2.11 17.37
C VAL A 20 9.76 2.87 16.08
N GLN A 21 8.57 3.44 15.97
CA GLN A 21 8.19 4.31 14.87
C GLN A 21 8.27 5.78 15.27
N LEU A 22 9.10 6.53 14.56
CA LEU A 22 9.31 7.96 14.79
C LEU A 22 8.87 8.76 13.58
N GLN A 23 8.19 9.88 13.82
CA GLN A 23 8.03 10.95 12.83
C GLN A 23 9.26 11.83 12.87
N ILE A 24 9.88 12.07 11.71
CA ILE A 24 11.07 12.91 11.59
C ILE A 24 10.71 14.21 10.87
N SER A 25 11.00 15.34 11.51
CA SER A 25 10.81 16.65 10.92
C SER A 25 12.14 17.28 10.52
N GLY A 26 12.13 18.06 9.42
CA GLY A 26 13.31 18.77 8.93
C GLY A 26 14.02 18.09 7.76
N MET A 27 13.59 16.92 7.31
CA MET A 27 14.09 16.31 6.08
C MET A 27 13.60 17.09 4.85
N THR A 28 14.51 17.42 3.94
CA THR A 28 14.20 18.16 2.70
C THR A 28 14.41 17.35 1.43
N CYS A 29 15.16 16.25 1.52
CA CYS A 29 15.45 15.37 0.38
C CYS A 29 15.80 13.94 0.85
N ALA A 30 15.92 13.02 -0.10
CA ALA A 30 16.27 11.63 0.16
C ALA A 30 17.66 11.47 0.82
N ALA A 31 18.63 12.35 0.50
CA ALA A 31 19.95 12.33 1.13
C ALA A 31 19.88 12.57 2.65
N CYS A 32 18.94 13.40 3.12
CA CYS A 32 18.70 13.60 4.55
C CYS A 32 18.26 12.28 5.23
N ALA A 33 17.34 11.54 4.61
CA ALA A 33 16.88 10.26 5.13
C ALA A 33 18.02 9.23 5.20
N THR A 34 18.86 9.15 4.17
CA THR A 34 20.05 8.28 4.14
C THR A 34 21.05 8.65 5.22
N THR A 35 21.24 9.94 5.50
CA THR A 35 22.14 10.41 6.56
C THR A 35 21.66 9.95 7.94
N ILE A 36 20.37 10.10 8.23
CA ILE A 36 19.77 9.66 9.49
C ILE A 36 19.88 8.15 9.62
N GLU A 37 19.56 7.40 8.56
CA GLU A 37 19.63 5.95 8.51
C GLU A 37 21.06 5.43 8.77
N LYS A 38 22.07 6.00 8.08
CA LYS A 38 23.49 5.68 8.32
C LYS A 38 23.95 6.01 9.74
N ARG A 39 23.43 7.08 10.34
CA ARG A 39 23.80 7.47 11.71
C ARG A 39 23.22 6.52 12.74
N LEU A 40 21.95 6.15 12.61
CA LEU A 40 21.29 5.17 13.49
C LEU A 40 21.90 3.78 13.36
N SER A 41 22.15 3.32 12.14
CA SER A 41 22.73 1.99 11.85
C SER A 41 24.23 1.86 12.19
N ARG A 42 24.90 2.94 12.62
CA ARG A 42 26.26 2.86 13.17
C ARG A 42 26.31 2.41 14.62
N ILE A 43 25.17 2.37 15.29
CA ILE A 43 25.04 1.90 16.67
C ILE A 43 24.89 0.38 16.61
N ASP A 44 25.72 -0.34 17.34
CA ASP A 44 25.74 -1.79 17.33
C ASP A 44 24.40 -2.38 17.72
N GLY A 45 23.91 -3.35 16.96
CA GLY A 45 22.61 -4.01 17.18
C GLY A 45 21.39 -3.18 16.74
N VAL A 46 21.58 -1.99 16.15
CA VAL A 46 20.47 -1.13 15.71
C VAL A 46 20.29 -1.22 14.19
N HIS A 47 19.06 -1.54 13.79
CA HIS A 47 18.65 -1.43 12.40
C HIS A 47 17.62 -0.31 12.24
N ALA A 48 17.89 0.60 11.30
CA ALA A 48 17.00 1.73 11.03
C ALA A 48 16.65 1.78 9.54
N SER A 49 15.40 2.10 9.25
CA SER A 49 14.94 2.45 7.91
C SER A 49 14.23 3.79 7.97
N VAL A 50 14.68 4.76 7.17
CA VAL A 50 14.13 6.12 7.14
C VAL A 50 13.54 6.42 5.78
N ASN A 51 12.25 6.70 5.72
CA ASN A 51 11.54 7.01 4.50
C ASN A 51 11.27 8.52 4.41
N PHE A 52 11.90 9.18 3.43
CA PHE A 52 11.74 10.61 3.18
C PHE A 52 10.30 11.02 2.83
N ALA A 53 9.55 10.16 2.14
CA ALA A 53 8.21 10.50 1.66
C ALA A 53 7.16 10.53 2.77
N SER A 54 7.21 9.52 3.64
CA SER A 54 6.35 9.44 4.81
C SER A 54 6.89 10.28 5.97
N GLU A 55 8.15 10.71 5.89
CA GLU A 55 8.89 11.40 6.96
C GLU A 55 8.97 10.56 8.25
N ARG A 56 9.04 9.22 8.09
CA ARG A 56 9.06 8.25 9.20
C ARG A 56 10.37 7.49 9.25
N ALA A 57 10.78 7.13 10.47
CA ALA A 57 11.82 6.15 10.72
C ALA A 57 11.26 4.98 11.52
N THR A 58 11.64 3.77 11.10
CA THR A 58 11.44 2.55 11.89
C THR A 58 12.80 2.12 12.41
N VAL A 59 12.94 2.03 13.74
CA VAL A 59 14.19 1.69 14.42
C VAL A 59 13.96 0.45 15.26
N THR A 60 14.83 -0.56 15.11
CA THR A 60 14.82 -1.81 15.89
C THR A 60 16.13 -1.94 16.67
N GLY A 61 16.10 -2.59 17.83
CA GLY A 61 17.28 -2.79 18.68
C GLY A 61 17.60 -1.62 19.61
N MET A 62 16.72 -0.62 19.74
CA MET A 62 16.96 0.59 20.53
C MET A 62 15.67 1.10 21.20
N GLY A 63 15.81 1.72 22.38
CA GLY A 63 14.68 2.35 23.08
C GLY A 63 14.25 3.68 22.43
N VAL A 64 13.00 4.08 22.70
CA VAL A 64 12.39 5.31 22.10
C VAL A 64 13.21 6.56 22.40
N LYS A 65 13.65 6.74 23.66
CA LYS A 65 14.39 7.95 24.07
C LYS A 65 15.73 8.06 23.36
N ASP A 66 16.43 6.94 23.23
CA ASP A 66 17.75 6.88 22.60
C ASP A 66 17.65 7.06 21.08
N ALA A 67 16.60 6.52 20.46
CA ALA A 67 16.32 6.71 19.04
C ALA A 67 16.02 8.19 18.73
N ILE A 68 15.23 8.88 19.55
CA ILE A 68 14.96 10.32 19.42
C ILE A 68 16.26 11.13 19.60
N ALA A 69 17.08 10.80 20.59
CA ALA A 69 18.35 11.46 20.83
C ALA A 69 19.31 11.30 19.63
N ALA A 70 19.44 10.10 19.10
CA ALA A 70 20.31 9.82 17.94
C ALA A 70 19.86 10.56 16.66
N VAL A 71 18.55 10.72 16.44
CA VAL A 71 18.04 11.55 15.35
C VAL A 71 18.32 13.02 15.59
N LYS A 72 18.25 13.50 16.82
CA LYS A 72 18.57 14.89 17.19
C LYS A 72 20.06 15.18 17.00
N ASP A 73 20.92 14.24 17.33
CA ASP A 73 22.37 14.34 17.09
C ASP A 73 22.71 14.34 15.59
N ALA A 74 21.87 13.75 14.75
CA ALA A 74 21.97 13.88 13.30
C ALA A 74 21.48 15.24 12.77
N GLY A 75 21.00 16.15 13.63
CA GLY A 75 20.57 17.50 13.27
C GLY A 75 19.09 17.62 12.88
N TYR A 76 18.29 16.59 13.14
CA TYR A 76 16.86 16.55 12.83
C TYR A 76 16.02 16.46 14.12
N THR A 77 14.72 16.66 13.99
CA THR A 77 13.80 16.47 15.13
C THR A 77 12.96 15.22 14.93
N ALA A 78 12.80 14.46 16.00
CA ALA A 78 11.95 13.26 16.00
C ALA A 78 10.98 13.27 17.19
N ALA A 79 9.81 12.71 16.98
CA ALA A 79 8.84 12.45 18.04
C ALA A 79 8.11 11.11 17.76
N LEU A 80 7.51 10.53 18.80
CA LEU A 80 6.69 9.34 18.61
C LEU A 80 5.49 9.65 17.70
N LEU A 81 5.14 8.66 16.89
CA LEU A 81 4.03 8.80 15.94
C LEU A 81 2.69 8.99 16.66
N SER A 82 2.52 8.41 17.85
CA SER A 82 1.36 8.56 18.73
C SER A 82 1.13 9.99 19.25
N ASP A 83 2.20 10.79 19.35
CA ASP A 83 2.17 12.08 20.04
C ASP A 83 1.96 13.27 19.07
N ILE A 84 1.84 12.99 17.76
CA ILE A 84 1.78 14.05 16.74
C ILE A 84 0.48 14.01 15.97
N ASP A 85 -0.21 15.14 15.90
CA ASP A 85 -1.24 15.37 14.89
C ASP A 85 -0.58 15.67 13.54
N LEU A 86 -0.38 14.60 12.75
CA LEU A 86 0.23 14.63 11.43
C LEU A 86 -0.53 15.53 10.43
N ALA A 87 -1.85 15.67 10.61
CA ALA A 87 -2.66 16.52 9.75
C ALA A 87 -2.39 18.00 10.05
N ALA A 88 -2.32 18.36 11.33
CA ALA A 88 -1.99 19.73 11.76
C ALA A 88 -0.56 20.13 11.37
N GLU A 89 0.41 19.23 11.46
CA GLU A 89 1.81 19.52 11.05
C GLU A 89 1.91 19.71 9.53
N ALA A 90 1.26 18.87 8.73
CA ALA A 90 1.20 19.03 7.28
C ALA A 90 0.55 20.36 6.88
N GLU A 91 -0.52 20.77 7.56
CA GLU A 91 -1.20 22.05 7.32
C GLU A 91 -0.31 23.24 7.65
N ARG A 92 0.38 23.22 8.80
CA ARG A 92 1.36 24.24 9.19
C ARG A 92 2.46 24.39 8.15
N ARG A 93 2.98 23.27 7.62
CA ARG A 93 4.01 23.27 6.57
C ARG A 93 3.49 23.88 5.27
N ILE A 94 2.31 23.48 4.81
CA ILE A 94 1.67 24.03 3.61
C ILE A 94 1.42 25.53 3.78
N THR A 95 0.91 25.94 4.93
CA THR A 95 0.64 27.36 5.23
C THR A 95 1.94 28.18 5.24
N MET A 96 3.01 27.67 5.84
CA MET A 96 4.32 28.31 5.84
C MET A 96 4.88 28.46 4.42
N LEU A 97 4.86 27.40 3.61
CA LEU A 97 5.31 27.45 2.22
C LEU A 97 4.47 28.41 1.38
N ARG A 98 3.13 28.39 1.56
CA ARG A 98 2.21 29.32 0.89
C ARG A 98 2.53 30.78 1.19
N ARG A 99 2.74 31.13 2.46
CA ARG A 99 3.09 32.50 2.86
C ARG A 99 4.40 32.96 2.22
N ARG A 100 5.43 32.12 2.24
CA ARG A 100 6.73 32.42 1.63
C ARG A 100 6.62 32.54 0.10
N LEU A 101 5.85 31.67 -0.54
CA LEU A 101 5.59 31.72 -1.97
C LEU A 101 4.85 33.01 -2.37
N ILE A 102 3.81 33.41 -1.64
CA ILE A 102 3.06 34.64 -1.92
C ILE A 102 4.00 35.85 -1.87
N VAL A 103 4.82 35.96 -0.82
CA VAL A 103 5.78 37.07 -0.70
C VAL A 103 6.82 37.00 -1.83
N ALA A 104 7.34 35.81 -2.13
CA ALA A 104 8.27 35.65 -3.24
C ALA A 104 7.68 36.09 -4.57
N VAL A 105 6.43 35.66 -4.91
CA VAL A 105 5.74 36.06 -6.15
C VAL A 105 5.49 37.58 -6.20
N LEU A 106 4.95 38.15 -5.11
CA LEU A 106 4.63 39.59 -5.06
C LEU A 106 5.85 40.49 -5.23
N LEU A 107 7.04 40.07 -4.78
CA LEU A 107 8.26 40.83 -4.91
C LEU A 107 9.06 40.49 -6.16
N THR A 108 9.02 39.25 -6.63
CA THR A 108 9.75 38.78 -7.81
C THR A 108 9.14 39.32 -9.10
N LEU A 109 7.79 39.37 -9.23
CA LEU A 109 7.14 39.88 -10.44
C LEU A 109 7.58 41.34 -10.74
N PRO A 110 7.38 42.31 -9.84
CA PRO A 110 7.84 43.69 -10.12
C PRO A 110 9.36 43.78 -10.25
N LEU A 111 10.15 42.97 -9.52
CA LEU A 111 11.59 42.92 -9.67
C LEU A 111 11.97 42.48 -11.08
N MET A 112 11.34 41.46 -11.65
CA MET A 112 11.58 40.98 -13.02
C MET A 112 11.13 41.98 -14.06
N ASP A 113 9.91 42.56 -13.93
CA ASP A 113 9.38 43.51 -14.89
C ASP A 113 10.20 44.80 -14.91
N ILE A 114 10.49 45.41 -13.74
CA ILE A 114 11.32 46.61 -13.65
C ILE A 114 12.73 46.33 -14.11
N GLY A 115 13.33 45.20 -13.68
CA GLY A 115 14.67 44.78 -14.09
C GLY A 115 14.78 44.60 -15.60
N LEU A 116 13.80 43.93 -16.22
CA LEU A 116 13.76 43.72 -17.66
C LEU A 116 13.61 45.05 -18.44
N VAL A 117 12.64 45.88 -18.04
CA VAL A 117 12.40 47.17 -18.72
C VAL A 117 13.61 48.08 -18.64
N LEU A 118 14.22 48.24 -17.44
CA LEU A 118 15.40 49.09 -17.24
C LEU A 118 16.68 48.48 -17.85
N ALA A 119 16.71 47.17 -18.07
CA ALA A 119 17.77 46.50 -18.80
C ALA A 119 17.68 46.79 -20.30
N LEU A 120 16.46 46.69 -20.89
CA LEU A 120 16.20 46.87 -22.32
C LEU A 120 16.21 48.35 -22.77
N GLU A 121 15.76 49.27 -21.88
CA GLU A 121 15.65 50.72 -22.15
C GLU A 121 16.49 51.50 -21.13
N PRO A 122 17.80 51.63 -21.37
CA PRO A 122 18.70 52.35 -20.44
C PRO A 122 18.31 53.81 -20.17
N GLN A 123 17.57 54.43 -21.08
CA GLN A 123 17.10 55.82 -20.93
C GLN A 123 16.06 56.01 -19.82
N LEU A 124 15.37 54.92 -19.42
CA LEU A 124 14.40 54.92 -18.31
C LEU A 124 15.01 54.72 -16.94
N ARG A 125 16.33 54.49 -16.87
CA ARG A 125 17.05 54.29 -15.60
C ARG A 125 17.04 55.58 -14.79
N PHE A 126 16.50 55.51 -13.57
CA PHE A 126 16.50 56.59 -12.59
C PHE A 126 17.61 56.39 -11.54
N PRO A 127 18.05 57.44 -10.84
CA PRO A 127 19.08 57.32 -9.79
C PRO A 127 18.68 56.26 -8.75
N ALA A 128 19.61 55.33 -8.43
CA ALA A 128 19.45 54.23 -7.44
C ALA A 128 18.41 53.14 -7.83
N TRP A 129 18.13 52.97 -9.14
CA TRP A 129 17.25 51.87 -9.61
C TRP A 129 17.79 50.49 -9.24
N ASP A 130 19.08 50.29 -9.23
CA ASP A 130 19.81 49.10 -8.81
C ASP A 130 19.55 48.76 -7.33
N TRP A 131 19.58 49.80 -6.45
CA TRP A 131 19.26 49.65 -5.02
C TRP A 131 17.79 49.34 -4.78
N LEU A 132 16.88 49.78 -5.62
CA LEU A 132 15.50 49.37 -5.58
C LEU A 132 15.35 47.86 -5.85
N LEU A 133 16.05 47.37 -6.89
CA LEU A 133 16.04 45.93 -7.20
C LEU A 133 16.68 45.09 -6.09
N VAL A 134 17.80 45.55 -5.47
CA VAL A 134 18.35 44.91 -4.28
C VAL A 134 17.33 44.86 -3.15
N SER A 135 16.64 45.97 -2.87
CA SER A 135 15.66 46.07 -1.79
C SER A 135 14.48 45.09 -1.99
N LEU A 136 14.02 44.92 -3.23
CA LEU A 136 12.96 43.94 -3.58
C LEU A 136 13.45 42.50 -3.47
N SER A 137 14.73 42.24 -3.82
CA SER A 137 15.27 40.88 -3.79
C SER A 137 15.64 40.39 -2.37
N LEU A 138 16.03 41.28 -1.44
CA LEU A 138 16.44 40.93 -0.08
C LEU A 138 15.44 40.04 0.68
N PRO A 139 14.13 40.37 0.76
CA PRO A 139 13.16 39.51 1.45
C PRO A 139 13.00 38.16 0.76
N VAL A 140 13.14 38.10 -0.57
CA VAL A 140 13.01 36.86 -1.33
C VAL A 140 14.22 35.96 -1.04
N VAL A 141 15.42 36.49 -1.14
CA VAL A 141 16.67 35.74 -0.97
C VAL A 141 16.86 35.28 0.49
N PHE A 142 16.64 36.14 1.48
CA PHE A 142 16.98 35.81 2.87
C PHE A 142 15.79 35.27 3.67
N TRP A 143 14.55 35.75 3.45
CA TRP A 143 13.41 35.27 4.21
C TRP A 143 12.64 34.19 3.47
N SER A 144 12.31 34.37 2.19
CA SER A 144 11.56 33.36 1.44
C SER A 144 12.42 32.12 1.18
N ALA A 145 13.70 32.26 0.83
CA ALA A 145 14.63 31.15 0.60
C ALA A 145 15.20 30.55 1.89
N TRP A 146 14.89 31.09 3.08
CA TRP A 146 15.43 30.62 4.36
C TRP A 146 15.34 29.09 4.60
N PRO A 147 14.27 28.36 4.22
CA PRO A 147 14.24 26.93 4.37
C PRO A 147 15.37 26.19 3.66
N PHE A 148 15.78 26.67 2.48
CA PHE A 148 16.88 26.11 1.71
C PHE A 148 18.23 26.38 2.37
N HIS A 149 18.46 27.62 2.84
CA HIS A 149 19.69 28.01 3.53
C HIS A 149 19.88 27.27 4.85
N LYS A 150 18.80 27.14 5.64
CA LYS A 150 18.80 26.37 6.90
C LYS A 150 19.13 24.89 6.66
N ALA A 151 18.49 24.27 5.67
CA ALA A 151 18.76 22.88 5.33
C ALA A 151 20.20 22.66 4.85
N THR A 152 20.71 23.57 4.00
CA THR A 152 22.11 23.56 3.55
C THR A 152 23.08 23.65 4.71
N TRP A 153 22.88 24.60 5.61
CA TRP A 153 23.74 24.79 6.77
C TRP A 153 23.77 23.56 7.68
N THR A 154 22.60 22.99 7.95
CA THR A 154 22.48 21.76 8.76
C THR A 154 23.22 20.59 8.11
N ASN A 155 23.01 20.35 6.80
CA ASN A 155 23.64 19.25 6.09
C ASN A 155 25.16 19.40 5.97
N LEU A 156 25.65 20.60 5.66
CA LEU A 156 27.10 20.88 5.56
C LEU A 156 27.82 20.66 6.88
N ARG A 157 27.21 21.01 8.02
CA ARG A 157 27.78 20.72 9.35
C ARG A 157 28.00 19.22 9.59
N HIS A 158 27.23 18.39 8.93
CA HIS A 158 27.35 16.92 9.01
C HIS A 158 28.14 16.31 7.83
N GLY A 159 28.81 17.17 7.01
CA GLY A 159 29.63 16.72 5.88
C GLY A 159 28.82 16.14 4.71
N VAL A 160 27.53 16.48 4.63
CA VAL A 160 26.63 15.99 3.58
C VAL A 160 26.18 17.13 2.69
N THR A 161 26.24 16.92 1.38
CA THR A 161 25.66 17.82 0.38
C THR A 161 24.27 17.34 -0.02
N SER A 162 23.35 18.29 -0.21
CA SER A 162 21.97 18.01 -0.60
C SER A 162 21.52 18.88 -1.77
N MET A 163 20.33 18.61 -2.30
CA MET A 163 19.72 19.47 -3.32
C MET A 163 19.59 20.92 -2.85
N ASP A 164 19.27 21.13 -1.57
CA ASP A 164 19.16 22.48 -1.00
C ASP A 164 20.51 23.22 -0.98
N THR A 165 21.63 22.47 -0.96
CA THR A 165 22.98 23.03 -1.09
C THR A 165 23.18 23.68 -2.44
N LEU A 166 22.77 23.02 -3.53
CA LEU A 166 22.87 23.56 -4.89
C LEU A 166 21.99 24.81 -5.03
N VAL A 167 20.78 24.77 -4.51
CA VAL A 167 19.83 25.89 -4.52
C VAL A 167 20.38 27.10 -3.74
N SER A 168 20.77 26.85 -2.49
CA SER A 168 21.29 27.90 -1.61
C SER A 168 22.53 28.56 -2.20
N LEU A 169 23.44 27.77 -2.75
CA LEU A 169 24.65 28.26 -3.40
C LEU A 169 24.31 29.11 -4.65
N GLY A 170 23.35 28.60 -5.50
CA GLY A 170 22.92 29.35 -6.69
C GLY A 170 22.29 30.69 -6.36
N VAL A 171 21.35 30.72 -5.40
CA VAL A 171 20.66 31.94 -4.97
C VAL A 171 21.65 32.95 -4.35
N LEU A 172 22.52 32.48 -3.43
CA LEU A 172 23.49 33.36 -2.77
C LEU A 172 24.58 33.83 -3.72
N SER A 173 25.04 33.00 -4.66
CA SER A 173 26.03 33.40 -5.67
C SER A 173 25.46 34.43 -6.65
N SER A 174 24.21 34.25 -7.12
CA SER A 174 23.55 35.22 -8.00
C SER A 174 23.33 36.56 -7.31
N PHE A 175 22.85 36.55 -6.06
CA PHE A 175 22.66 37.75 -5.27
C PHE A 175 23.99 38.44 -4.95
N GLY A 176 24.98 37.68 -4.45
CA GLY A 176 26.30 38.19 -4.07
C GLY A 176 27.04 38.81 -5.23
N TRP A 177 27.01 38.18 -6.40
CA TRP A 177 27.62 38.75 -7.61
C TRP A 177 26.96 40.07 -7.99
N SER A 178 25.63 40.14 -8.03
CA SER A 178 24.90 41.35 -8.36
C SER A 178 25.21 42.49 -7.35
N PHE A 179 25.20 42.15 -6.06
CA PHE A 179 25.47 43.10 -4.98
C PHE A 179 26.90 43.66 -5.06
N ILE A 180 27.90 42.78 -5.28
CA ILE A 180 29.31 43.19 -5.44
C ILE A 180 29.46 44.03 -6.70
N SER A 181 28.86 43.67 -7.82
CA SER A 181 28.91 44.44 -9.08
C SER A 181 28.36 45.86 -8.93
N ILE A 182 27.26 46.02 -8.15
CA ILE A 182 26.72 47.36 -7.83
C ILE A 182 27.69 48.15 -6.95
N LEU A 183 28.26 47.54 -5.91
CA LEU A 183 29.18 48.24 -4.99
C LEU A 183 30.47 48.71 -5.65
N ILE A 184 31.02 47.92 -6.60
CA ILE A 184 32.27 48.24 -7.29
C ILE A 184 32.04 49.23 -8.45
N GLY A 185 30.75 49.51 -8.81
CA GLY A 185 30.39 50.31 -9.96
C GLY A 185 30.78 49.67 -11.29
N ALA A 186 31.04 48.38 -11.30
CA ALA A 186 31.37 47.62 -12.49
C ALA A 186 30.08 47.35 -13.30
N GLN A 187 29.47 48.43 -13.80
CA GLN A 187 28.39 48.38 -14.79
C GLN A 187 29.03 48.12 -16.15
N ASP A 188 29.35 46.84 -16.41
CA ASP A 188 29.83 46.44 -17.72
C ASP A 188 28.64 46.44 -18.71
N HIS A 189 28.79 47.17 -19.79
CA HIS A 189 27.84 47.32 -20.87
C HIS A 189 27.78 46.07 -21.78
N GLU A 190 28.01 44.86 -21.23
CA GLU A 190 27.86 43.62 -21.96
C GLU A 190 26.35 43.26 -22.06
N ARG A 191 25.97 42.78 -23.25
CA ARG A 191 24.59 42.50 -23.67
C ARG A 191 23.83 41.62 -22.71
N TYR A 192 22.64 42.05 -22.30
CA TYR A 192 21.66 41.20 -21.58
C TYR A 192 21.32 39.98 -22.41
N TRP A 193 21.53 38.81 -21.88
CA TRP A 193 21.29 37.57 -22.64
C TRP A 193 19.91 36.98 -22.32
N LEU A 194 18.94 37.24 -23.24
CA LEU A 194 17.65 36.57 -23.27
C LEU A 194 17.66 35.28 -24.08
N GLY A 195 18.82 34.85 -24.59
CA GLY A 195 18.95 33.76 -25.57
C GLY A 195 19.08 34.31 -26.99
N TYR A 196 20.10 33.86 -27.71
CA TYR A 196 20.37 34.13 -29.13
C TYR A 196 20.03 35.53 -29.68
N GLY A 197 20.89 36.49 -29.39
CA GLY A 197 21.13 37.61 -30.32
C GLY A 197 20.11 38.75 -30.32
N ILE A 198 19.11 38.78 -29.49
CA ILE A 198 18.11 39.86 -29.45
C ILE A 198 18.27 40.72 -28.19
N THR A 199 19.41 41.39 -28.05
CA THR A 199 19.56 42.30 -26.91
C THR A 199 20.13 43.65 -27.39
N PRO A 200 19.53 44.77 -26.96
CA PRO A 200 20.04 46.10 -27.28
C PRO A 200 21.47 46.27 -26.74
N ALA A 201 22.28 47.07 -27.46
CA ALA A 201 23.57 47.47 -26.97
C ALA A 201 23.40 48.34 -25.71
N GLY A 202 24.10 48.00 -24.60
CA GLY A 202 24.03 48.71 -23.33
C GLY A 202 23.04 48.14 -22.31
N ALA A 203 22.42 46.99 -22.57
CA ALA A 203 21.62 46.28 -21.62
C ALA A 203 22.50 45.73 -20.47
N ASP A 204 22.18 46.08 -19.25
CA ASP A 204 22.93 45.69 -18.04
C ASP A 204 22.19 44.57 -17.28
N THR A 205 22.91 43.55 -16.81
CA THR A 205 22.34 42.39 -16.16
C THR A 205 22.72 42.28 -14.71
N LEU A 206 21.73 42.47 -13.87
CA LEU A 206 21.79 42.09 -12.48
C LEU A 206 21.13 40.71 -12.34
N TYR A 207 21.83 39.71 -11.81
CA TYR A 207 21.28 38.38 -11.55
C TYR A 207 20.34 38.33 -10.32
N LEU A 208 19.77 39.47 -9.90
CA LEU A 208 18.79 39.57 -8.81
C LEU A 208 17.48 38.93 -9.19
N ASP A 209 17.07 39.04 -10.45
CA ASP A 209 15.91 38.37 -11.06
C ASP A 209 16.08 36.86 -11.06
N VAL A 210 17.28 36.36 -11.35
CA VAL A 210 17.62 34.94 -11.28
C VAL A 210 17.51 34.41 -9.85
N ALA A 211 18.11 35.10 -8.87
CA ALA A 211 18.06 34.71 -7.46
C ALA A 211 16.63 34.66 -6.93
N ALA A 212 15.81 35.65 -7.27
CA ALA A 212 14.43 35.75 -6.86
C ALA A 212 13.54 34.74 -7.61
N GLY A 213 13.70 34.64 -8.93
CA GLY A 213 12.92 33.74 -9.80
C GLY A 213 13.16 32.27 -9.47
N VAL A 214 14.42 31.84 -9.30
CA VAL A 214 14.76 30.49 -8.86
C VAL A 214 14.14 30.18 -7.50
N THR A 215 14.23 31.12 -6.55
CA THR A 215 13.58 30.96 -5.24
C THR A 215 12.07 30.79 -5.36
N CYS A 216 11.42 31.61 -6.19
CA CYS A 216 9.98 31.57 -6.44
C CYS A 216 9.57 30.22 -7.05
N PHE A 217 10.24 29.77 -8.11
CA PHE A 217 9.94 28.49 -8.77
C PHE A 217 10.14 27.29 -7.83
N LEU A 218 11.19 27.30 -7.03
CA LEU A 218 11.46 26.22 -6.07
C LEU A 218 10.45 26.19 -4.94
N LEU A 219 10.05 27.34 -4.41
CA LEU A 219 8.98 27.41 -3.41
C LEU A 219 7.65 26.93 -3.98
N ALA A 220 7.32 27.28 -5.24
CA ALA A 220 6.14 26.77 -5.93
C ALA A 220 6.19 25.24 -6.05
N GLY A 221 7.31 24.68 -6.49
CA GLY A 221 7.53 23.25 -6.56
C GLY A 221 7.31 22.55 -5.20
N ARG A 222 7.93 23.09 -4.13
CA ARG A 222 7.76 22.56 -2.75
C ARG A 222 6.33 22.71 -2.22
N TYR A 223 5.65 23.78 -2.54
CA TYR A 223 4.25 23.98 -2.16
C TYR A 223 3.33 22.95 -2.84
N PHE A 224 3.46 22.78 -4.15
CA PHE A 224 2.69 21.77 -4.89
C PHE A 224 2.99 20.34 -4.44
N GLU A 225 4.27 20.06 -4.16
CA GLU A 225 4.69 18.78 -3.57
C GLU A 225 4.01 18.52 -2.21
N ALA A 226 4.08 19.47 -1.28
CA ALA A 226 3.47 19.33 0.04
C ALA A 226 1.95 19.12 -0.06
N ARG A 227 1.29 19.85 -0.97
CA ARG A 227 -0.15 19.72 -1.24
C ARG A 227 -0.51 18.36 -1.83
N ALA A 228 0.29 17.85 -2.76
CA ALA A 228 0.09 16.52 -3.36
C ALA A 228 0.29 15.39 -2.35
N LYS A 229 1.33 15.47 -1.51
CA LYS A 229 1.56 14.53 -0.40
C LYS A 229 0.36 14.51 0.57
N ARG A 230 -0.19 15.67 0.94
CA ARG A 230 -1.39 15.75 1.77
C ARG A 230 -2.57 15.03 1.12
N SER A 231 -2.80 15.28 -0.16
CA SER A 231 -3.91 14.66 -0.92
C SER A 231 -3.76 13.13 -1.04
N ALA A 232 -2.54 12.61 -1.09
CA ALA A 232 -2.30 11.17 -1.11
C ALA A 232 -2.48 10.53 0.29
N ARG A 233 -2.09 11.25 1.36
CA ARG A 233 -2.31 10.81 2.76
C ARG A 233 -3.79 10.81 3.16
N SER A 234 -4.63 11.65 2.55
CA SER A 234 -6.06 11.76 2.91
C SER A 234 -6.84 10.45 2.75
N VAL A 235 -6.40 9.54 1.88
CA VAL A 235 -7.03 8.22 1.69
C VAL A 235 -6.86 7.34 2.93
N LEU A 236 -5.69 7.35 3.56
CA LEU A 236 -5.44 6.60 4.81
C LEU A 236 -6.14 7.23 6.01
N THR A 237 -6.18 8.56 6.04
CA THR A 237 -6.94 9.29 7.06
C THR A 237 -8.44 9.00 6.95
N ALA A 238 -8.96 8.81 5.71
CA ALA A 238 -10.35 8.44 5.49
C ALA A 238 -10.68 7.06 6.11
N LEU A 239 -9.78 6.08 6.01
CA LEU A 239 -9.98 4.78 6.67
C LEU A 239 -10.11 4.93 8.20
N ARG A 240 -9.26 5.74 8.83
CA ARG A 240 -9.37 6.01 10.29
C ARG A 240 -10.63 6.80 10.66
N GLN A 241 -11.14 7.65 9.75
CA GLN A 241 -12.39 8.42 9.97
C GLN A 241 -13.65 7.56 9.87
N LEU A 242 -13.57 6.34 9.31
CA LEU A 242 -14.67 5.38 9.30
C LEU A 242 -14.94 4.76 10.68
N ALA A 243 -13.97 4.77 11.58
CA ALA A 243 -14.15 4.24 12.92
C ALA A 243 -15.23 5.03 13.67
N ALA A 244 -16.15 4.32 14.29
CA ALA A 244 -17.16 4.93 15.17
C ALA A 244 -16.46 5.57 16.38
N LYS A 245 -16.93 6.73 16.79
CA LYS A 245 -16.41 7.43 17.98
C LYS A 245 -17.04 6.92 19.28
N ASN A 246 -18.29 6.49 19.20
CA ASN A 246 -19.06 5.99 20.32
C ASN A 246 -19.66 4.62 19.97
N ALA A 247 -19.84 3.80 20.97
CA ALA A 247 -20.52 2.51 20.91
C ALA A 247 -21.75 2.52 21.83
N ARG A 248 -22.87 2.00 21.34
CA ARG A 248 -24.07 1.75 22.16
C ARG A 248 -23.97 0.33 22.71
N VAL A 249 -23.65 0.19 23.98
CA VAL A 249 -23.40 -1.11 24.63
C VAL A 249 -24.61 -1.51 25.45
N LEU A 250 -24.95 -2.80 25.36
CA LEU A 250 -26.02 -3.42 26.19
C LEU A 250 -25.37 -4.13 27.37
N ARG A 251 -25.40 -3.49 28.55
CA ARG A 251 -24.89 -4.09 29.81
C ARG A 251 -26.04 -4.31 30.80
N ASN A 252 -26.22 -5.53 31.24
CA ASN A 252 -27.32 -5.91 32.16
C ASN A 252 -28.72 -5.48 31.68
N GLY A 253 -28.98 -5.55 30.37
CA GLY A 253 -30.26 -5.13 29.78
C GLY A 253 -30.47 -3.63 29.62
N ILE A 254 -29.48 -2.80 29.99
CA ILE A 254 -29.53 -1.33 29.87
C ILE A 254 -28.64 -0.90 28.71
N GLU A 255 -29.21 -0.12 27.79
CA GLU A 255 -28.47 0.51 26.70
C GLU A 255 -27.73 1.75 27.20
N THR A 256 -26.41 1.80 26.99
CA THR A 256 -25.56 2.94 27.38
C THR A 256 -24.65 3.30 26.23
N VAL A 257 -24.53 4.58 25.91
CA VAL A 257 -23.56 5.07 24.91
C VAL A 257 -22.26 5.37 25.60
N VAL A 258 -21.19 4.72 25.16
CA VAL A 258 -19.82 4.87 25.69
C VAL A 258 -18.85 5.23 24.58
N PRO A 259 -17.74 5.90 24.85
CA PRO A 259 -16.64 6.01 23.89
C PRO A 259 -16.18 4.61 23.43
N VAL A 260 -15.80 4.49 22.15
CA VAL A 260 -15.44 3.18 21.56
C VAL A 260 -14.25 2.52 22.27
N GLU A 261 -13.38 3.30 22.90
CA GLU A 261 -12.23 2.83 23.69
C GLU A 261 -12.65 2.05 24.95
N GLN A 262 -13.89 2.21 25.39
CA GLN A 262 -14.46 1.50 26.55
C GLN A 262 -15.24 0.23 26.18
N LEU A 263 -15.30 -0.09 24.88
CA LEU A 263 -15.87 -1.33 24.40
C LEU A 263 -14.84 -2.46 24.56
N HIS A 264 -15.25 -3.57 25.13
CA HIS A 264 -14.40 -4.75 25.35
C HIS A 264 -14.84 -5.92 24.46
N GLN A 265 -13.93 -6.85 24.24
CA GLN A 265 -14.24 -8.09 23.55
C GLN A 265 -15.34 -8.85 24.32
N SER A 266 -16.28 -9.42 23.59
CA SER A 266 -17.50 -10.09 24.07
C SER A 266 -18.60 -9.17 24.61
N ASP A 267 -18.41 -7.84 24.68
CA ASP A 267 -19.51 -6.90 24.94
C ASP A 267 -20.59 -7.01 23.84
N LEU A 268 -21.84 -6.82 24.24
CA LEU A 268 -22.95 -6.71 23.27
C LEU A 268 -23.10 -5.23 22.88
N PHE A 269 -23.01 -4.94 21.58
CA PHE A 269 -23.26 -3.61 21.07
C PHE A 269 -24.41 -3.56 20.09
N ILE A 270 -25.11 -2.44 20.09
CA ILE A 270 -26.29 -2.18 19.29
C ILE A 270 -25.92 -1.17 18.20
N THR A 271 -26.37 -1.42 16.99
CA THR A 271 -26.24 -0.47 15.89
C THR A 271 -27.58 -0.24 15.25
N LEU A 272 -28.03 1.01 15.22
CA LEU A 272 -29.29 1.43 14.58
C LEU A 272 -29.08 1.76 13.10
N ALA A 273 -30.17 1.83 12.36
CA ALA A 273 -30.13 2.28 10.97
C ALA A 273 -29.48 3.65 10.83
N GLY A 274 -28.53 3.81 9.91
CA GLY A 274 -27.75 5.02 9.69
C GLY A 274 -26.54 5.18 10.62
N GLU A 275 -26.31 4.28 11.57
CA GLU A 275 -25.13 4.30 12.45
C GLU A 275 -23.99 3.46 11.88
N THR A 276 -22.75 3.85 12.21
CA THR A 276 -21.54 3.07 11.90
C THR A 276 -21.32 2.02 12.98
N LEU A 277 -20.97 0.79 12.58
CA LEU A 277 -20.66 -0.30 13.50
C LEU A 277 -19.41 0.04 14.31
N ALA A 278 -19.51 -0.13 15.64
CA ALA A 278 -18.45 0.28 16.57
C ALA A 278 -17.25 -0.68 16.62
N ALA A 279 -17.46 -1.96 16.29
CA ALA A 279 -16.46 -3.01 16.37
C ALA A 279 -16.76 -4.14 15.39
N ASP A 280 -15.79 -5.01 15.16
CA ASP A 280 -16.05 -6.29 14.50
C ASP A 280 -16.87 -7.16 15.44
N GLY A 281 -17.81 -7.93 14.90
CA GLY A 281 -18.70 -8.74 15.73
C GLY A 281 -19.46 -9.80 14.97
N GLU A 282 -20.25 -10.55 15.72
CA GLU A 282 -21.21 -11.53 15.23
C GLU A 282 -22.62 -11.08 15.63
N VAL A 283 -23.53 -11.04 14.68
CA VAL A 283 -24.93 -10.64 14.94
C VAL A 283 -25.61 -11.71 15.79
N ILE A 284 -26.19 -11.30 16.93
CA ILE A 284 -26.92 -12.19 17.84
C ILE A 284 -28.43 -11.98 17.73
N GLU A 285 -28.86 -10.75 17.40
CA GLU A 285 -30.27 -10.40 17.30
C GLU A 285 -30.46 -9.37 16.18
N GLY A 286 -31.53 -9.56 15.40
CA GLY A 286 -31.93 -8.65 14.35
C GLY A 286 -31.45 -9.07 12.96
N SER A 287 -31.86 -8.27 11.98
CA SER A 287 -31.43 -8.40 10.58
C SER A 287 -31.34 -7.01 9.96
N SER A 288 -30.41 -6.82 9.03
CA SER A 288 -30.22 -5.54 8.36
C SER A 288 -29.44 -5.71 7.05
N SER A 289 -29.37 -4.63 6.25
CA SER A 289 -28.44 -4.49 5.15
C SER A 289 -27.31 -3.57 5.58
N ILE A 290 -26.05 -3.97 5.38
CA ILE A 290 -24.85 -3.21 5.79
C ILE A 290 -24.11 -2.75 4.54
N ASP A 291 -23.81 -1.45 4.46
CA ASP A 291 -22.91 -0.92 3.44
C ASP A 291 -21.46 -1.17 3.86
N THR A 292 -20.82 -2.07 3.12
CA THR A 292 -19.41 -2.42 3.29
C THR A 292 -18.50 -1.75 2.26
N SER A 293 -19.05 -0.90 1.37
CA SER A 293 -18.38 -0.35 0.19
C SER A 293 -17.08 0.39 0.51
N MET A 294 -17.04 1.08 1.65
CA MET A 294 -15.86 1.83 2.08
C MET A 294 -14.69 0.93 2.50
N MET A 295 -14.96 -0.31 2.88
CA MET A 295 -13.93 -1.28 3.30
C MET A 295 -13.64 -2.31 2.21
N THR A 296 -14.68 -2.84 1.58
CA THR A 296 -14.56 -3.90 0.57
C THR A 296 -14.50 -3.33 -0.86
N GLY A 297 -15.03 -2.13 -1.08
CA GLY A 297 -15.19 -1.52 -2.39
C GLY A 297 -16.37 -2.11 -3.20
N GLU A 298 -17.19 -2.97 -2.60
CA GLU A 298 -18.38 -3.54 -3.23
C GLU A 298 -19.56 -2.58 -3.10
N PRO A 299 -20.20 -2.17 -4.20
CA PRO A 299 -21.25 -1.15 -4.14
C PRO A 299 -22.60 -1.69 -3.63
N MET A 300 -22.80 -3.01 -3.61
CA MET A 300 -24.02 -3.61 -3.13
C MET A 300 -23.94 -3.84 -1.62
N PRO A 301 -24.93 -3.39 -0.84
CA PRO A 301 -25.02 -3.71 0.58
C PRO A 301 -25.11 -5.21 0.83
N ALA A 302 -24.51 -5.68 1.89
CA ALA A 302 -24.57 -7.07 2.34
C ALA A 302 -25.73 -7.25 3.34
N ASP A 303 -26.60 -8.21 3.09
CA ASP A 303 -27.65 -8.58 4.04
C ASP A 303 -27.07 -9.43 5.17
N VAL A 304 -27.38 -9.06 6.41
CA VAL A 304 -26.91 -9.74 7.62
C VAL A 304 -28.07 -10.19 8.49
N THR A 305 -27.91 -11.38 9.05
CA THR A 305 -28.87 -12.03 9.95
C THR A 305 -28.14 -12.59 11.16
N VAL A 306 -28.85 -13.18 12.10
CA VAL A 306 -28.25 -13.84 13.26
C VAL A 306 -27.20 -14.87 12.82
N GLY A 307 -26.00 -14.80 13.41
CA GLY A 307 -24.82 -15.59 13.06
C GLY A 307 -23.93 -14.98 11.98
N SER A 308 -24.35 -13.89 11.32
CA SER A 308 -23.51 -13.19 10.34
C SER A 308 -22.38 -12.41 11.02
N ALA A 309 -21.17 -12.49 10.46
CA ALA A 309 -20.06 -11.66 10.86
C ALA A 309 -20.22 -10.23 10.30
N VAL A 310 -19.90 -9.24 11.13
CA VAL A 310 -19.96 -7.81 10.77
C VAL A 310 -18.65 -7.13 11.10
N LEU A 311 -18.33 -6.06 10.35
CA LEU A 311 -17.07 -5.33 10.46
C LEU A 311 -17.27 -3.94 11.04
N GLY A 312 -16.45 -3.56 12.00
CA GLY A 312 -16.39 -2.20 12.53
C GLY A 312 -16.02 -1.18 11.45
N GLY A 313 -16.69 -0.03 11.46
CA GLY A 313 -16.49 1.01 10.44
C GLY A 313 -17.40 0.90 9.22
N THR A 314 -18.19 -0.17 9.08
CA THR A 314 -19.25 -0.29 8.06
C THR A 314 -20.55 0.38 8.52
N MET A 315 -21.42 0.75 7.60
CA MET A 315 -22.66 1.49 7.90
C MET A 315 -23.88 0.57 7.88
N ASN A 316 -24.64 0.57 8.96
CA ASN A 316 -25.91 -0.11 9.04
C ASN A 316 -27.00 0.70 8.32
N LEU A 317 -27.69 0.12 7.32
CA LEU A 317 -28.62 0.89 6.48
C LEU A 317 -30.08 0.83 6.94
N THR A 318 -30.55 -0.33 7.41
CA THR A 318 -32.01 -0.55 7.56
C THR A 318 -32.48 -0.92 8.95
N GLY A 319 -32.02 -2.04 9.50
CA GLY A 319 -32.54 -2.62 10.74
C GLY A 319 -31.79 -2.19 12.01
N ARG A 320 -32.32 -2.60 13.18
CA ARG A 320 -31.57 -2.62 14.45
C ARG A 320 -30.91 -3.98 14.58
N ILE A 321 -29.61 -4.01 14.80
CA ILE A 321 -28.86 -5.23 15.07
C ILE A 321 -28.19 -5.16 16.45
N VAL A 322 -28.13 -6.31 17.12
CA VAL A 322 -27.31 -6.51 18.31
C VAL A 322 -26.20 -7.47 17.92
N ALA A 323 -24.95 -7.08 18.09
CA ALA A 323 -23.80 -7.91 17.78
C ALA A 323 -22.89 -8.09 19.02
N ARG A 324 -22.24 -9.24 19.09
CA ARG A 324 -21.20 -9.51 20.10
C ARG A 324 -19.86 -9.10 19.52
N ALA A 325 -19.14 -8.23 20.23
CA ALA A 325 -17.85 -7.74 19.81
C ALA A 325 -16.79 -8.87 19.79
N THR A 326 -16.17 -9.07 18.61
CA THR A 326 -15.08 -10.05 18.42
C THR A 326 -13.73 -9.36 18.28
N GLY A 327 -13.69 -8.15 17.65
CA GLY A 327 -12.47 -7.35 17.49
C GLY A 327 -12.74 -5.88 17.84
N VAL A 328 -12.06 -5.34 18.85
CA VAL A 328 -12.25 -3.97 19.37
C VAL A 328 -10.96 -3.16 19.29
N GLY A 329 -11.06 -1.85 19.10
CA GLY A 329 -9.92 -0.92 19.09
C GLY A 329 -8.84 -1.33 18.09
N ASP A 330 -7.60 -1.46 18.55
CA ASP A 330 -6.44 -1.84 17.71
C ASP A 330 -6.52 -3.28 17.17
N HIS A 331 -7.39 -4.11 17.74
CA HIS A 331 -7.64 -5.47 17.28
C HIS A 331 -8.76 -5.56 16.24
N SER A 332 -9.41 -4.45 15.88
CA SER A 332 -10.40 -4.43 14.81
C SER A 332 -9.74 -4.59 13.44
N GLN A 333 -10.44 -5.16 12.48
CA GLN A 333 -9.94 -5.34 11.11
C GLN A 333 -9.60 -4.00 10.46
N LEU A 334 -10.41 -2.97 10.69
CA LEU A 334 -10.16 -1.61 10.23
C LEU A 334 -8.85 -1.03 10.77
N ALA A 335 -8.57 -1.19 12.07
CA ALA A 335 -7.32 -0.73 12.67
C ALA A 335 -6.11 -1.47 12.11
N ARG A 336 -6.20 -2.80 11.95
CA ARG A 336 -5.13 -3.62 11.33
C ARG A 336 -4.87 -3.21 9.88
N MET A 337 -5.91 -2.94 9.09
CA MET A 337 -5.77 -2.43 7.72
C MET A 337 -5.03 -1.10 7.70
N ALA A 338 -5.36 -0.18 8.62
CA ALA A 338 -4.68 1.10 8.73
C ALA A 338 -3.18 0.93 9.08
N VAL A 339 -2.85 0.07 10.05
CA VAL A 339 -1.46 -0.23 10.43
C VAL A 339 -0.68 -0.83 9.28
N LEU A 340 -1.21 -1.84 8.57
CA LEU A 340 -0.56 -2.47 7.42
C LEU A 340 -0.30 -1.47 6.29
N ALA A 341 -1.26 -0.58 6.02
CA ALA A 341 -1.09 0.46 5.01
C ALA A 341 -0.04 1.51 5.43
N GLU A 342 0.10 1.79 6.73
CA GLU A 342 1.15 2.66 7.27
C GLU A 342 2.53 2.00 7.21
N GLU A 343 2.65 0.74 7.57
CA GLU A 343 3.90 -0.04 7.47
C GLU A 343 4.38 -0.13 6.01
N ALA A 344 3.45 -0.36 5.07
CA ALA A 344 3.76 -0.37 3.65
C ALA A 344 4.42 0.93 3.17
N GLN A 345 3.99 2.06 3.71
CA GLN A 345 4.58 3.36 3.38
C GLN A 345 5.93 3.63 4.07
N ALA A 346 6.20 2.97 5.19
CA ALA A 346 7.47 3.12 5.92
C ALA A 346 8.64 2.41 5.22
N ARG A 347 8.38 1.33 4.48
CA ARG A 347 9.41 0.54 3.80
C ARG A 347 9.96 1.25 2.56
N LYS A 348 11.26 1.08 2.29
CA LYS A 348 11.92 1.62 1.09
C LYS A 348 12.00 0.57 -0.01
N ALA A 349 11.54 0.93 -1.21
CA ALA A 349 11.75 0.12 -2.42
C ALA A 349 13.24 -0.08 -2.74
N ASN A 350 13.60 -1.22 -3.36
CA ASN A 350 14.96 -1.42 -3.87
C ASN A 350 15.34 -0.35 -4.91
N VAL A 351 14.39 0.03 -5.76
CA VAL A 351 14.53 1.14 -6.72
C VAL A 351 14.84 2.45 -6.00
N GLN A 352 14.23 2.73 -4.86
CA GLN A 352 14.50 3.94 -4.07
C GLN A 352 15.90 3.91 -3.47
N ARG A 353 16.38 2.75 -2.97
CA ARG A 353 17.75 2.58 -2.49
C ARG A 353 18.79 2.83 -3.58
N LEU A 354 18.50 2.37 -4.81
CA LEU A 354 19.36 2.65 -5.97
C LEU A 354 19.42 4.14 -6.28
N VAL A 355 18.28 4.82 -6.28
CA VAL A 355 18.18 6.27 -6.50
C VAL A 355 18.98 7.05 -5.46
N ASP A 356 18.87 6.65 -4.18
CA ASP A 356 19.62 7.29 -3.08
C ASP A 356 21.14 7.19 -3.30
N LYS A 357 21.64 6.01 -3.71
CA LYS A 357 23.06 5.81 -4.06
C LYS A 357 23.51 6.67 -5.24
N VAL A 358 22.68 6.76 -6.28
CA VAL A 358 22.98 7.59 -7.45
C VAL A 358 23.08 9.07 -7.07
N VAL A 359 22.17 9.58 -6.24
CA VAL A 359 22.16 10.97 -5.78
C VAL A 359 23.40 11.29 -4.94
N GLU A 360 23.89 10.34 -4.14
CA GLU A 360 25.11 10.50 -3.32
C GLU A 360 26.35 10.80 -4.18
N ILE A 361 26.44 10.22 -5.38
CA ILE A 361 27.54 10.44 -6.32
C ILE A 361 27.26 11.65 -7.22
N PHE A 362 26.01 11.82 -7.62
CA PHE A 362 25.59 12.81 -8.59
C PHE A 362 25.83 14.25 -8.12
N VAL A 363 25.52 14.58 -6.87
CA VAL A 363 25.67 15.95 -6.36
C VAL A 363 27.12 16.42 -6.34
N PRO A 364 28.10 15.66 -5.81
CA PRO A 364 29.52 16.01 -5.94
C PRO A 364 30.00 16.14 -7.39
N ALA A 365 29.55 15.23 -8.28
CA ALA A 365 29.90 15.27 -9.69
C ALA A 365 29.39 16.57 -10.36
N VAL A 366 28.15 16.97 -10.08
CA VAL A 366 27.58 18.23 -10.58
C VAL A 366 28.39 19.44 -10.09
N LEU A 367 28.76 19.49 -8.80
CA LEU A 367 29.59 20.57 -8.29
C LEU A 367 30.92 20.65 -9.01
N ALA A 368 31.56 19.51 -9.31
CA ALA A 368 32.78 19.50 -10.12
C ALA A 368 32.54 20.02 -11.54
N ILE A 369 31.43 19.63 -12.19
CA ILE A 369 31.05 20.13 -13.53
C ILE A 369 30.82 21.65 -13.49
N VAL A 370 30.16 22.19 -12.46
CA VAL A 370 29.95 23.63 -12.28
C VAL A 370 31.29 24.37 -12.23
N VAL A 371 32.24 23.89 -11.41
CA VAL A 371 33.57 24.46 -11.29
C VAL A 371 34.31 24.37 -12.63
N LEU A 372 34.30 23.25 -13.30
CA LEU A 372 34.92 23.05 -14.61
C LEU A 372 34.28 23.93 -15.68
N THR A 373 32.97 24.10 -15.69
CA THR A 373 32.25 24.99 -16.61
C THR A 373 32.66 26.44 -16.37
N PHE A 374 32.68 26.89 -15.11
CA PHE A 374 33.09 28.26 -14.76
C PHE A 374 34.52 28.54 -15.24
N PHE A 375 35.50 27.74 -14.84
CA PHE A 375 36.90 27.96 -15.19
C PHE A 375 37.13 27.71 -16.69
N GLY A 376 36.47 26.79 -17.33
CA GLY A 376 36.55 26.55 -18.77
C GLY A 376 36.17 27.80 -19.58
N TRP A 377 35.03 28.42 -19.31
CA TRP A 377 34.61 29.65 -19.97
C TRP A 377 35.48 30.86 -19.58
N TRP A 378 35.95 30.94 -18.31
CA TRP A 378 36.82 32.00 -17.85
C TRP A 378 38.18 31.96 -18.56
N ILE A 379 38.79 30.78 -18.66
CA ILE A 379 40.07 30.57 -19.35
C ILE A 379 39.92 30.77 -20.88
N ALA A 380 38.77 30.38 -21.46
CA ALA A 380 38.46 30.61 -22.87
C ALA A 380 38.26 32.11 -23.22
N GLY A 381 38.32 33.01 -22.24
CA GLY A 381 38.21 34.44 -22.46
C GLY A 381 36.78 34.96 -22.67
N ALA A 382 35.77 34.19 -22.32
CA ALA A 382 34.35 34.57 -22.47
C ALA A 382 33.86 35.59 -21.42
N GLY A 383 34.72 36.00 -20.50
CA GLY A 383 34.40 36.94 -19.43
C GLY A 383 33.79 36.24 -18.21
N THR A 384 33.96 36.88 -17.03
CA THR A 384 33.52 36.31 -15.75
C THR A 384 32.00 36.14 -15.65
N ARG A 385 31.24 37.03 -16.27
CA ARG A 385 29.77 36.96 -16.32
C ARG A 385 29.26 35.73 -17.05
N HIS A 386 29.78 35.48 -18.27
CA HIS A 386 29.35 34.30 -19.05
C HIS A 386 29.74 33.01 -18.34
N ALA A 387 30.95 32.95 -17.78
CA ALA A 387 31.41 31.83 -16.99
C ALA A 387 30.49 31.56 -15.78
N LEU A 388 30.10 32.62 -15.04
CA LEU A 388 29.20 32.55 -13.91
C LEU A 388 27.77 32.10 -14.33
N SER A 389 27.25 32.70 -15.40
CA SER A 389 25.92 32.35 -15.94
C SER A 389 25.83 30.88 -16.35
N ALA A 390 26.83 30.38 -17.09
CA ALA A 390 26.90 28.97 -17.49
C ALA A 390 27.02 28.04 -16.27
N GLY A 391 27.91 28.41 -15.31
CA GLY A 391 28.04 27.64 -14.06
C GLY A 391 26.76 27.62 -13.21
N LEU A 392 26.08 28.77 -13.06
CA LEU A 392 24.78 28.84 -12.37
C LEU A 392 23.69 28.07 -13.09
N SER A 393 23.66 28.10 -14.43
CA SER A 393 22.71 27.33 -15.21
C SER A 393 22.88 25.83 -14.99
N VAL A 394 24.13 25.33 -14.98
CA VAL A 394 24.45 23.95 -14.64
C VAL A 394 24.01 23.62 -13.22
N LEU A 395 24.34 24.51 -12.25
CA LEU A 395 24.00 24.31 -10.84
C LEU A 395 22.49 24.18 -10.60
N VAL A 396 21.69 25.03 -11.27
CA VAL A 396 20.24 25.05 -11.14
C VAL A 396 19.59 23.87 -11.85
N ILE A 397 19.94 23.63 -13.14
CA ILE A 397 19.28 22.58 -13.94
C ILE A 397 19.59 21.18 -13.42
N ALA A 398 20.76 20.99 -12.84
CA ALA A 398 21.17 19.69 -12.31
C ALA A 398 20.46 19.27 -11.01
N CYS A 399 19.62 20.12 -10.43
CA CYS A 399 18.87 19.73 -9.24
C CYS A 399 17.94 18.55 -9.53
N PRO A 400 18.14 17.35 -8.97
CA PRO A 400 17.32 16.17 -9.23
C PRO A 400 16.02 16.17 -8.39
N CYS A 401 15.33 17.33 -8.32
CA CYS A 401 14.14 17.50 -7.46
C CYS A 401 13.03 16.50 -7.80
N ALA A 402 12.78 16.26 -9.10
CA ALA A 402 11.80 15.30 -9.58
C ALA A 402 12.14 13.85 -9.20
N LEU A 403 13.44 13.52 -9.10
CA LEU A 403 13.93 12.17 -8.80
C LEU A 403 13.53 11.73 -7.38
N GLY A 404 13.68 12.61 -6.40
CA GLY A 404 13.28 12.33 -5.01
C GLY A 404 11.78 12.11 -4.82
N LEU A 405 10.95 12.60 -5.76
CA LEU A 405 9.49 12.49 -5.74
C LEU A 405 8.94 11.31 -6.55
N ALA A 406 9.70 10.80 -7.51
CA ALA A 406 9.25 9.85 -8.52
C ALA A 406 8.66 8.56 -7.91
N THR A 407 9.38 7.92 -6.99
CA THR A 407 8.95 6.69 -6.33
C THR A 407 7.90 6.95 -5.23
N PRO A 408 8.15 7.86 -4.25
CA PRO A 408 7.26 7.98 -3.11
C PRO A 408 5.87 8.46 -3.47
N THR A 409 5.74 9.40 -4.41
CA THR A 409 4.42 9.93 -4.78
C THR A 409 3.58 8.88 -5.50
N ALA A 410 4.17 8.16 -6.46
CA ALA A 410 3.46 7.09 -7.17
C ALA A 410 3.09 5.92 -6.24
N LEU A 411 3.99 5.52 -5.34
CA LEU A 411 3.73 4.50 -4.32
C LEU A 411 2.55 4.90 -3.43
N MET A 412 2.57 6.11 -2.89
CA MET A 412 1.55 6.62 -1.98
C MET A 412 0.16 6.67 -2.64
N VAL A 413 0.11 7.13 -3.90
CA VAL A 413 -1.16 7.18 -4.67
C VAL A 413 -1.61 5.77 -5.03
N GLY A 414 -0.71 4.88 -5.44
CA GLY A 414 -1.01 3.50 -5.81
C GLY A 414 -1.53 2.67 -4.63
N VAL A 415 -0.82 2.71 -3.49
CA VAL A 415 -1.25 2.03 -2.25
C VAL A 415 -2.57 2.61 -1.74
N GLY A 416 -2.71 3.94 -1.77
CA GLY A 416 -3.96 4.60 -1.38
C GLY A 416 -5.14 4.18 -2.28
N ARG A 417 -4.93 4.09 -3.60
CA ARG A 417 -5.97 3.59 -4.52
C ARG A 417 -6.27 2.12 -4.28
N GLY A 418 -5.24 1.31 -4.01
CA GLY A 418 -5.41 -0.10 -3.62
C GLY A 418 -6.34 -0.23 -2.41
N GLY A 419 -6.09 0.53 -1.35
CA GLY A 419 -6.96 0.53 -0.15
C GLY A 419 -8.43 0.84 -0.46
N GLN A 420 -8.71 1.81 -1.35
CA GLN A 420 -10.07 2.10 -1.82
C GLN A 420 -10.72 0.97 -2.62
N LEU A 421 -9.91 0.13 -3.25
CA LEU A 421 -10.34 -1.03 -4.00
C LEU A 421 -10.35 -2.32 -3.17
N GLY A 422 -10.16 -2.23 -1.84
CA GLY A 422 -10.05 -3.41 -0.97
C GLY A 422 -8.77 -4.22 -1.20
N ILE A 423 -7.70 -3.59 -1.71
CA ILE A 423 -6.41 -4.21 -1.98
C ILE A 423 -5.37 -3.56 -1.07
N LEU A 424 -4.87 -4.31 -0.08
CA LEU A 424 -3.84 -3.84 0.83
C LEU A 424 -2.48 -4.36 0.41
N ILE A 425 -1.63 -3.47 -0.06
CA ILE A 425 -0.27 -3.77 -0.51
C ILE A 425 0.69 -3.50 0.64
N LYS A 426 1.40 -4.50 1.15
CA LYS A 426 2.26 -4.40 2.34
C LYS A 426 3.58 -3.67 2.12
N GLY A 427 3.92 -3.35 0.90
CA GLY A 427 5.15 -2.62 0.65
C GLY A 427 5.52 -2.49 -0.81
N PRO A 428 6.59 -1.73 -1.06
CA PRO A 428 7.10 -1.56 -2.42
C PRO A 428 7.68 -2.84 -3.01
N GLU A 429 8.12 -3.79 -2.19
CA GLU A 429 8.61 -5.10 -2.63
C GLU A 429 7.50 -5.89 -3.34
N ALA A 430 6.27 -5.86 -2.80
CA ALA A 430 5.10 -6.47 -3.43
C ALA A 430 4.80 -5.90 -4.82
N LEU A 431 4.97 -4.57 -4.99
CA LEU A 431 4.83 -3.92 -6.30
C LEU A 431 5.93 -4.34 -7.28
N GLU A 432 7.18 -4.45 -6.80
CA GLU A 432 8.31 -4.88 -7.62
C GLU A 432 8.15 -6.35 -8.05
N ALA A 433 7.71 -7.22 -7.13
CA ALA A 433 7.40 -8.62 -7.40
C ALA A 433 6.27 -8.74 -8.44
N SER A 434 5.14 -8.02 -8.25
CA SER A 434 4.01 -8.02 -9.19
C SER A 434 4.39 -7.66 -10.62
N GLY A 435 5.43 -6.84 -10.79
CA GLY A 435 5.94 -6.46 -12.11
C GLY A 435 6.71 -7.57 -12.83
N ARG A 436 7.13 -8.61 -12.11
CA ARG A 436 7.98 -9.70 -12.62
C ARG A 436 7.27 -11.04 -12.71
N ILE A 437 6.14 -11.22 -12.01
CA ILE A 437 5.40 -12.49 -12.01
C ILE A 437 5.04 -12.93 -13.44
N ASP A 438 5.24 -14.21 -13.69
CA ASP A 438 4.87 -14.91 -14.93
C ASP A 438 3.88 -16.04 -14.69
N THR A 439 3.76 -16.54 -13.44
CA THR A 439 2.93 -17.66 -13.05
C THR A 439 2.09 -17.29 -11.82
N VAL A 440 0.78 -17.62 -11.88
CA VAL A 440 -0.15 -17.48 -10.74
C VAL A 440 -0.64 -18.85 -10.36
N VAL A 441 -0.38 -19.24 -9.12
CA VAL A 441 -0.83 -20.50 -8.52
C VAL A 441 -2.04 -20.19 -7.64
N PHE A 442 -3.14 -20.85 -7.91
CA PHE A 442 -4.37 -20.77 -7.11
C PHE A 442 -4.52 -22.00 -6.23
N ASP A 443 -4.74 -21.79 -4.95
CA ASP A 443 -5.35 -22.85 -4.16
C ASP A 443 -6.78 -23.09 -4.62
N LYS A 444 -7.26 -24.34 -4.52
CA LYS A 444 -8.64 -24.67 -4.88
C LYS A 444 -9.62 -24.20 -3.80
N THR A 445 -9.46 -24.73 -2.59
CA THR A 445 -10.46 -24.65 -1.52
C THR A 445 -10.52 -23.26 -0.89
N GLY A 446 -11.72 -22.65 -0.83
CA GLY A 446 -11.87 -21.30 -0.28
C GLY A 446 -11.32 -20.17 -1.15
N THR A 447 -10.59 -20.50 -2.23
CA THR A 447 -9.99 -19.54 -3.17
C THR A 447 -10.69 -19.58 -4.52
N ALA A 448 -10.49 -20.62 -5.33
CA ALA A 448 -11.20 -20.81 -6.60
C ALA A 448 -12.63 -21.32 -6.40
N THR A 449 -12.89 -21.92 -5.24
CA THR A 449 -14.20 -22.40 -4.79
C THR A 449 -14.71 -21.57 -3.62
N SER A 450 -15.98 -21.75 -3.25
CA SER A 450 -16.60 -21.03 -2.11
C SER A 450 -16.02 -21.45 -0.76
N GLY A 451 -15.41 -22.63 -0.66
CA GLY A 451 -15.01 -23.25 0.61
C GLY A 451 -16.20 -23.79 1.42
N GLU A 452 -17.40 -23.62 0.91
CA GLU A 452 -18.63 -24.12 1.51
C GLU A 452 -19.17 -25.27 0.67
N MET A 453 -19.46 -26.39 1.34
CA MET A 453 -20.11 -27.51 0.71
C MET A 453 -21.57 -27.15 0.38
N THR A 454 -22.03 -27.51 -0.81
CA THR A 454 -23.43 -27.38 -1.23
C THR A 454 -23.98 -28.70 -1.69
N LEU A 455 -25.26 -28.94 -1.45
CA LEU A 455 -25.98 -30.14 -1.97
C LEU A 455 -26.21 -29.95 -3.48
N VAL A 456 -25.50 -30.73 -4.30
CA VAL A 456 -25.57 -30.64 -5.78
C VAL A 456 -26.50 -31.63 -6.42
N ALA A 457 -26.77 -32.75 -5.77
CA ALA A 457 -27.72 -33.74 -6.25
C ALA A 457 -28.25 -34.59 -5.10
N THR A 458 -29.50 -34.99 -5.21
CA THR A 458 -30.15 -36.00 -4.37
C THR A 458 -30.69 -37.10 -5.27
N LEU A 459 -30.20 -38.33 -5.12
CA LEU A 459 -30.63 -39.47 -5.91
C LEU A 459 -31.38 -40.48 -5.01
N PRO A 460 -32.64 -40.79 -5.28
CA PRO A 460 -33.39 -41.75 -4.51
C PRO A 460 -33.00 -43.20 -4.87
N ALA A 461 -33.18 -44.11 -3.93
CA ALA A 461 -33.34 -45.52 -4.25
C ALA A 461 -34.74 -45.75 -4.86
N ASN A 462 -34.87 -46.82 -5.69
CA ASN A 462 -36.14 -47.13 -6.34
C ASN A 462 -37.31 -47.19 -5.35
N GLY A 463 -38.34 -46.38 -5.59
CA GLY A 463 -39.57 -46.35 -4.78
C GLY A 463 -39.51 -45.53 -3.50
N GLN A 464 -38.41 -44.80 -3.25
CA GLN A 464 -38.25 -43.94 -2.08
C GLN A 464 -38.56 -42.47 -2.37
N ASP A 465 -39.11 -41.78 -1.36
CA ASP A 465 -39.37 -40.35 -1.43
C ASP A 465 -38.10 -39.56 -1.10
N VAL A 466 -37.58 -38.83 -2.11
CA VAL A 466 -36.36 -38.01 -2.04
C VAL A 466 -36.50 -36.89 -1.02
N ASP A 467 -37.61 -36.17 -1.03
CA ASP A 467 -37.82 -35.00 -0.18
C ASP A 467 -37.91 -35.41 1.29
N ARG A 468 -38.54 -36.58 1.55
CA ARG A 468 -38.58 -37.15 2.88
C ARG A 468 -37.19 -37.58 3.36
N ALA A 469 -36.44 -38.29 2.53
CA ALA A 469 -35.09 -38.74 2.86
C ALA A 469 -34.17 -37.54 3.16
N HIS A 470 -34.25 -36.49 2.37
CA HIS A 470 -33.47 -35.26 2.56
C HIS A 470 -33.86 -34.54 3.86
N ARG A 471 -35.16 -34.33 4.14
CA ARG A 471 -35.63 -33.70 5.38
C ARG A 471 -35.24 -34.50 6.63
N TYR A 472 -35.26 -35.82 6.58
CA TYR A 472 -34.90 -36.70 7.68
C TYR A 472 -33.37 -36.68 7.91
N ALA A 473 -32.57 -36.61 6.85
CA ALA A 473 -31.13 -36.42 6.94
C ALA A 473 -30.81 -35.08 7.61
N ALA A 474 -31.47 -34.01 7.18
CA ALA A 474 -31.28 -32.66 7.76
C ALA A 474 -31.70 -32.63 9.24
N ALA A 475 -32.71 -33.37 9.67
CA ALA A 475 -33.10 -33.47 11.07
C ALA A 475 -32.00 -34.05 11.97
N LEU A 476 -31.25 -35.05 11.48
CA LEU A 476 -30.09 -35.60 12.20
C LEU A 476 -28.91 -34.60 12.22
N ASP A 477 -28.69 -33.88 11.13
CA ASP A 477 -27.55 -33.04 10.92
C ASP A 477 -27.74 -31.62 11.43
N GLN A 478 -28.93 -31.24 11.93
CA GLN A 478 -29.29 -29.86 12.32
C GLN A 478 -28.34 -29.21 13.35
N HIS A 479 -27.78 -30.04 14.24
CA HIS A 479 -26.85 -29.58 15.27
C HIS A 479 -25.38 -29.91 14.98
N SER A 480 -25.08 -30.42 13.79
CA SER A 480 -23.74 -30.79 13.37
C SER A 480 -22.98 -29.58 12.83
N THR A 481 -21.71 -29.40 13.24
CA THR A 481 -20.80 -28.38 12.70
C THR A 481 -20.09 -28.85 11.44
N HIS A 482 -20.27 -30.10 11.02
CA HIS A 482 -19.60 -30.68 9.86
C HIS A 482 -20.06 -30.03 8.55
N PRO A 483 -19.14 -29.65 7.62
CA PRO A 483 -19.51 -28.97 6.36
C PRO A 483 -20.58 -29.69 5.52
N VAL A 484 -20.50 -31.02 5.41
CA VAL A 484 -21.48 -31.85 4.70
C VAL A 484 -22.87 -31.73 5.35
N ALA A 485 -22.91 -31.78 6.68
CA ALA A 485 -24.17 -31.68 7.42
C ALA A 485 -24.82 -30.30 7.22
N LYS A 486 -24.00 -29.21 7.30
CA LYS A 486 -24.48 -27.86 7.01
C LYS A 486 -25.06 -27.73 5.60
N ALA A 487 -24.41 -28.34 4.61
CA ALA A 487 -24.90 -28.34 3.23
C ALA A 487 -26.26 -29.07 3.07
N VAL A 488 -26.40 -30.18 3.75
CA VAL A 488 -27.64 -30.96 3.75
C VAL A 488 -28.78 -30.18 4.40
N VAL A 489 -28.52 -29.53 5.54
CA VAL A 489 -29.49 -28.69 6.27
C VAL A 489 -29.90 -27.46 5.46
N ALA A 490 -28.93 -26.75 4.88
CA ALA A 490 -29.17 -25.51 4.14
C ALA A 490 -30.01 -25.72 2.86
N ALA A 491 -29.95 -26.90 2.27
CA ALA A 491 -30.65 -27.19 1.04
C ALA A 491 -32.16 -27.62 1.24
N VAL A 492 -32.61 -27.78 2.49
CA VAL A 492 -34.00 -28.18 2.76
C VAL A 492 -34.96 -27.01 2.51
N LYS A 493 -35.95 -27.22 1.66
CA LYS A 493 -37.06 -26.30 1.45
C LYS A 493 -38.21 -26.66 2.37
N GLY A 494 -38.39 -25.98 3.47
CA GLY A 494 -39.50 -26.19 4.40
C GLY A 494 -39.08 -26.47 5.85
N THR A 495 -40.01 -26.94 6.66
CA THR A 495 -39.76 -27.28 8.06
C THR A 495 -38.97 -28.58 8.20
N ILE A 496 -37.87 -28.51 8.96
CA ILE A 496 -37.06 -29.68 9.31
C ILE A 496 -37.71 -30.34 10.55
N PRO A 497 -38.00 -31.67 10.51
CA PRO A 497 -38.55 -32.39 11.66
C PRO A 497 -37.57 -32.36 12.86
N ALA A 498 -38.09 -32.49 14.06
CA ALA A 498 -37.27 -32.61 15.26
C ALA A 498 -36.64 -34.01 15.37
N CYS A 499 -35.33 -34.04 15.74
CA CYS A 499 -34.67 -35.26 16.18
C CYS A 499 -34.20 -35.08 17.63
N PRO A 500 -34.92 -35.65 18.62
CA PRO A 500 -34.64 -35.37 20.04
C PRO A 500 -33.29 -35.90 20.56
N SER A 501 -32.73 -36.92 19.95
CA SER A 501 -31.51 -37.57 20.42
C SER A 501 -30.64 -38.09 19.26
N PRO A 502 -30.05 -37.20 18.45
CA PRO A 502 -29.14 -37.63 17.42
C PRO A 502 -27.84 -38.17 18.03
N ARG A 503 -27.34 -39.28 17.49
CA ARG A 503 -26.04 -39.86 17.85
C ARG A 503 -25.09 -39.70 16.66
N THR A 504 -24.04 -38.91 16.85
CA THR A 504 -23.00 -38.69 15.83
C THR A 504 -21.81 -39.60 16.10
N LEU A 505 -21.32 -40.28 15.08
CA LEU A 505 -20.08 -41.04 15.09
C LEU A 505 -19.06 -40.32 14.21
N ALA A 506 -17.99 -39.83 14.82
CA ALA A 506 -16.95 -39.07 14.15
C ALA A 506 -16.37 -39.82 12.94
N GLY A 507 -16.33 -39.18 11.77
CA GLY A 507 -15.81 -39.73 10.52
C GLY A 507 -16.69 -40.80 9.86
N ARG A 508 -17.88 -41.13 10.39
CA ARG A 508 -18.76 -42.16 9.87
C ARG A 508 -20.16 -41.65 9.47
N GLY A 509 -20.83 -40.95 10.39
CA GLY A 509 -22.19 -40.45 10.14
C GLY A 509 -22.98 -40.17 11.43
N ALA A 510 -24.27 -40.04 11.27
CA ALA A 510 -25.20 -39.80 12.35
C ALA A 510 -26.39 -40.78 12.29
N SER A 511 -27.03 -41.08 13.44
CA SER A 511 -28.22 -41.90 13.55
C SER A 511 -29.17 -41.36 14.62
N GLY A 512 -30.46 -41.57 14.47
CA GLY A 512 -31.48 -41.11 15.41
C GLY A 512 -32.87 -41.50 14.98
N GLU A 513 -33.86 -41.05 15.75
CA GLU A 513 -35.28 -41.27 15.47
C GLU A 513 -35.92 -39.94 15.04
N VAL A 514 -36.56 -39.91 13.88
CA VAL A 514 -37.24 -38.76 13.31
C VAL A 514 -38.66 -39.17 12.95
N GLU A 515 -39.66 -38.52 13.56
CA GLU A 515 -41.11 -38.85 13.36
C GLU A 515 -41.44 -40.33 13.51
N GLY A 516 -40.79 -41.04 14.46
CA GLY A 516 -41.02 -42.46 14.72
C GLY A 516 -40.29 -43.43 13.76
N HIS A 517 -39.45 -42.89 12.86
CA HIS A 517 -38.61 -43.65 11.93
C HIS A 517 -37.16 -43.67 12.37
N ARG A 518 -36.50 -44.82 12.30
CA ARG A 518 -35.06 -44.91 12.53
C ARG A 518 -34.30 -44.43 11.29
N VAL A 519 -33.57 -43.33 11.42
CA VAL A 519 -32.81 -42.69 10.34
C VAL A 519 -31.32 -42.80 10.59
N MET A 520 -30.57 -43.09 9.53
CA MET A 520 -29.10 -43.10 9.53
C MET A 520 -28.60 -42.32 8.32
N VAL A 521 -27.56 -41.48 8.55
CA VAL A 521 -26.91 -40.72 7.49
C VAL A 521 -25.40 -40.91 7.63
N GLY A 522 -24.69 -41.27 6.57
CA GLY A 522 -23.27 -41.47 6.65
C GLY A 522 -22.63 -42.08 5.41
N ASN A 523 -21.36 -42.46 5.55
CA ASN A 523 -20.60 -43.09 4.47
C ASN A 523 -21.07 -44.56 4.25
N PRO A 524 -20.75 -45.19 3.09
CA PRO A 524 -21.13 -46.56 2.80
C PRO A 524 -20.73 -47.58 3.88
N ALA A 525 -19.57 -47.42 4.48
CA ALA A 525 -19.08 -48.33 5.53
C ALA A 525 -19.97 -48.28 6.76
N PHE A 526 -20.48 -47.11 7.15
CA PHE A 526 -21.37 -46.94 8.30
C PHE A 526 -22.73 -47.65 8.11
N LEU A 527 -23.29 -47.62 6.90
CA LEU A 527 -24.50 -48.32 6.58
C LEU A 527 -24.27 -49.84 6.49
N THR A 528 -23.14 -50.27 5.94
CA THR A 528 -22.78 -51.68 5.83
C THR A 528 -22.56 -52.33 7.20
N GLU A 529 -21.93 -51.64 8.15
CA GLU A 529 -21.78 -52.09 9.55
C GLU A 529 -23.14 -52.28 10.26
N ALA A 530 -24.14 -51.49 9.85
CA ALA A 530 -25.50 -51.59 10.34
C ALA A 530 -26.34 -52.65 9.57
N GLU A 531 -25.69 -53.50 8.75
CA GLU A 531 -26.30 -54.56 7.93
C GLU A 531 -27.33 -54.04 6.90
N ILE A 532 -27.24 -52.78 6.51
CA ILE A 532 -28.12 -52.15 5.53
C ILE A 532 -27.57 -52.44 4.13
N LYS A 533 -28.39 -53.07 3.29
CA LYS A 533 -28.05 -53.34 1.88
C LYS A 533 -28.12 -52.04 1.08
N ILE A 534 -27.01 -51.67 0.44
CA ILE A 534 -26.92 -50.51 -0.43
C ILE A 534 -27.24 -50.97 -1.87
N PRO A 535 -28.30 -50.44 -2.53
CA PRO A 535 -28.60 -50.74 -3.92
C PRO A 535 -27.43 -50.35 -4.84
N ALA A 536 -27.24 -51.14 -5.91
CA ALA A 536 -26.12 -50.90 -6.86
C ALA A 536 -26.15 -49.49 -7.48
N GLU A 537 -27.31 -48.92 -7.68
CA GLU A 537 -27.52 -47.57 -8.19
C GLU A 537 -26.92 -46.49 -7.24
N LEU A 538 -27.11 -46.64 -5.94
CA LEU A 538 -26.57 -45.74 -4.94
C LEU A 538 -25.06 -45.94 -4.76
N SER A 539 -24.56 -47.19 -4.81
CA SER A 539 -23.12 -47.48 -4.80
C SER A 539 -22.42 -46.83 -5.98
N HIS A 540 -22.95 -46.98 -7.19
CA HIS A 540 -22.42 -46.34 -8.39
C HIS A 540 -22.44 -44.81 -8.30
N THR A 541 -23.49 -44.24 -7.67
CA THR A 541 -23.54 -42.79 -7.42
C THR A 541 -22.43 -42.32 -6.50
N VAL A 542 -22.15 -43.08 -5.42
CA VAL A 542 -21.04 -42.74 -4.48
C VAL A 542 -19.71 -42.84 -5.18
N GLU A 543 -19.47 -43.92 -5.96
CA GLU A 543 -18.24 -44.09 -6.73
C GLU A 543 -18.01 -42.95 -7.74
N LYS A 544 -19.05 -42.64 -8.53
CA LYS A 544 -19.02 -41.58 -9.51
C LYS A 544 -18.84 -40.19 -8.87
N ALA A 545 -19.43 -39.94 -7.71
CA ALA A 545 -19.18 -38.72 -6.94
C ALA A 545 -17.72 -38.62 -6.53
N ALA A 546 -17.14 -39.71 -5.99
CA ALA A 546 -15.74 -39.76 -5.60
C ALA A 546 -14.77 -39.53 -6.79
N GLU A 547 -15.06 -40.14 -7.96
CA GLU A 547 -14.31 -39.92 -9.20
C GLU A 547 -14.30 -38.47 -9.66
N THR A 548 -15.39 -37.74 -9.39
CA THR A 548 -15.51 -36.30 -9.76
C THR A 548 -15.18 -35.34 -8.61
N GLY A 549 -14.56 -35.82 -7.52
CA GLY A 549 -14.15 -35.01 -6.37
C GLY A 549 -15.32 -34.49 -5.53
N ARG A 550 -16.46 -35.12 -5.63
CA ARG A 550 -17.63 -34.80 -4.82
C ARG A 550 -17.72 -35.78 -3.67
N SER A 551 -18.35 -35.40 -2.58
CA SER A 551 -18.64 -36.27 -1.46
C SER A 551 -20.11 -36.73 -1.55
N ALA A 552 -20.35 -38.00 -1.33
CA ALA A 552 -21.73 -38.51 -1.24
C ALA A 552 -21.96 -39.17 0.12
N VAL A 553 -23.06 -38.81 0.77
CA VAL A 553 -23.53 -39.48 1.98
C VAL A 553 -24.84 -40.23 1.67
N LEU A 554 -24.97 -41.40 2.27
CA LEU A 554 -26.15 -42.25 2.11
C LEU A 554 -27.12 -41.99 3.26
N VAL A 555 -28.39 -41.99 2.95
CA VAL A 555 -29.48 -41.90 3.91
C VAL A 555 -30.20 -43.26 3.96
N ALA A 556 -30.42 -43.78 5.15
CA ALA A 556 -31.23 -44.97 5.35
C ALA A 556 -32.37 -44.67 6.34
N ILE A 557 -33.55 -45.24 6.06
CA ILE A 557 -34.78 -45.13 6.86
C ILE A 557 -35.29 -46.55 7.14
N ASP A 558 -35.51 -46.84 8.41
CA ASP A 558 -36.02 -48.17 8.89
C ASP A 558 -35.23 -49.37 8.33
N GLY A 559 -33.91 -49.23 8.24
CA GLY A 559 -33.02 -50.28 7.76
C GLY A 559 -32.95 -50.46 6.24
N GLN A 560 -33.52 -49.54 5.48
CA GLN A 560 -33.46 -49.54 4.02
C GLN A 560 -32.73 -48.26 3.52
N ALA A 561 -31.79 -48.43 2.59
CA ALA A 561 -31.13 -47.28 1.96
C ALA A 561 -32.16 -46.52 1.10
N ALA A 562 -32.36 -45.25 1.39
CA ALA A 562 -33.39 -44.39 0.81
C ALA A 562 -32.85 -43.43 -0.26
N ALA A 563 -31.70 -42.82 -0.05
CA ALA A 563 -31.13 -41.86 -0.99
C ALA A 563 -29.61 -41.72 -0.84
N ALA A 564 -28.97 -41.19 -1.88
CA ALA A 564 -27.62 -40.63 -1.84
C ALA A 564 -27.69 -39.11 -1.98
N LEU A 565 -27.10 -38.40 -1.05
CA LEU A 565 -26.95 -36.94 -1.05
C LEU A 565 -25.52 -36.59 -1.51
N VAL A 566 -25.41 -35.98 -2.68
CA VAL A 566 -24.10 -35.59 -3.24
C VAL A 566 -23.83 -34.12 -2.92
N VAL A 567 -22.74 -33.86 -2.22
CA VAL A 567 -22.29 -32.52 -1.87
C VAL A 567 -20.96 -32.21 -2.54
N ALA A 568 -20.75 -30.97 -2.91
CA ALA A 568 -19.53 -30.51 -3.53
C ALA A 568 -19.17 -29.09 -3.05
N ASP A 569 -17.89 -28.79 -3.03
CA ASP A 569 -17.39 -27.41 -2.93
C ASP A 569 -17.54 -26.75 -4.31
N THR A 570 -18.35 -25.72 -4.38
CA THR A 570 -18.75 -25.10 -5.64
C THR A 570 -17.70 -24.11 -6.14
N VAL A 571 -17.36 -24.20 -7.43
CA VAL A 571 -16.49 -23.20 -8.10
C VAL A 571 -17.20 -21.86 -8.10
N LYS A 572 -16.48 -20.79 -7.72
CA LYS A 572 -17.01 -19.42 -7.76
C LYS A 572 -17.41 -19.05 -9.19
N PRO A 573 -18.57 -18.42 -9.40
CA PRO A 573 -19.09 -18.12 -10.74
C PRO A 573 -18.11 -17.31 -11.60
N GLU A 574 -17.36 -16.39 -10.97
CA GLU A 574 -16.40 -15.51 -11.63
C GLU A 574 -15.03 -16.14 -11.87
N ALA A 575 -14.75 -17.33 -11.31
CA ALA A 575 -13.40 -17.88 -11.32
C ALA A 575 -12.85 -18.14 -12.74
N SER A 576 -13.66 -18.65 -13.65
CA SER A 576 -13.24 -18.89 -15.04
C SER A 576 -12.92 -17.57 -15.77
N GLU A 577 -13.70 -16.51 -15.53
CA GLU A 577 -13.45 -15.19 -16.12
C GLU A 577 -12.14 -14.60 -15.59
N VAL A 578 -11.88 -14.74 -14.29
CA VAL A 578 -10.63 -14.28 -13.67
C VAL A 578 -9.42 -15.01 -14.23
N ILE A 579 -9.49 -16.32 -14.41
CA ILE A 579 -8.41 -17.10 -15.04
C ILE A 579 -8.17 -16.60 -16.46
N ALA A 580 -9.23 -16.38 -17.25
CA ALA A 580 -9.11 -15.83 -18.59
C ALA A 580 -8.47 -14.42 -18.61
N GLN A 581 -8.85 -13.55 -17.67
CA GLN A 581 -8.25 -12.21 -17.54
C GLN A 581 -6.75 -12.30 -17.23
N LEU A 582 -6.31 -13.18 -16.34
CA LEU A 582 -4.90 -13.38 -16.01
C LEU A 582 -4.09 -13.90 -17.20
N LYS A 583 -4.66 -14.84 -17.97
CA LYS A 583 -4.07 -15.29 -19.24
C LYS A 583 -3.92 -14.17 -20.25
N ASN A 584 -4.91 -13.30 -20.38
CA ASN A 584 -4.85 -12.09 -21.22
C ASN A 584 -3.77 -11.09 -20.73
N MET A 585 -3.42 -11.12 -19.44
CA MET A 585 -2.29 -10.35 -18.89
C MET A 585 -0.93 -11.02 -19.12
N GLY A 586 -0.88 -12.16 -19.86
CA GLY A 586 0.33 -12.93 -20.16
C GLY A 586 0.84 -13.77 -19.00
N LEU A 587 -0.04 -14.18 -18.07
CA LEU A 587 0.29 -14.99 -16.91
C LEU A 587 -0.14 -16.44 -17.12
N ARG A 588 0.75 -17.39 -16.78
CA ARG A 588 0.42 -18.81 -16.68
C ARG A 588 -0.38 -19.03 -15.41
N THR A 589 -1.41 -19.87 -15.49
CA THR A 589 -2.32 -20.16 -14.39
C THR A 589 -2.22 -21.62 -13.98
N VAL A 590 -2.01 -21.87 -12.68
CA VAL A 590 -1.83 -23.21 -12.11
C VAL A 590 -2.85 -23.40 -10.99
N LEU A 591 -3.58 -24.50 -11.01
CA LEU A 591 -4.47 -24.91 -9.92
C LEU A 591 -3.70 -25.87 -9.00
N LEU A 592 -3.67 -25.59 -7.70
CA LEU A 592 -3.01 -26.40 -6.67
C LEU A 592 -4.07 -26.96 -5.71
N THR A 593 -4.11 -28.28 -5.50
CA THR A 593 -5.10 -28.91 -4.63
C THR A 593 -4.63 -30.22 -4.03
N GLY A 594 -5.18 -30.58 -2.87
CA GLY A 594 -5.03 -31.90 -2.25
C GLY A 594 -5.99 -32.97 -2.77
N ASP A 595 -6.89 -32.62 -3.68
CA ASP A 595 -7.87 -33.56 -4.24
C ASP A 595 -7.19 -34.59 -5.14
N SER A 596 -7.93 -35.70 -5.41
CA SER A 596 -7.53 -36.70 -6.39
C SER A 596 -7.31 -36.06 -7.78
N LYS A 597 -6.43 -36.65 -8.56
CA LYS A 597 -6.08 -36.16 -9.90
C LYS A 597 -7.30 -35.94 -10.79
N ALA A 598 -8.24 -36.90 -10.81
CA ALA A 598 -9.45 -36.82 -11.63
C ALA A 598 -10.35 -35.65 -11.24
N ALA A 599 -10.55 -35.43 -9.93
CA ALA A 599 -11.32 -34.33 -9.40
C ALA A 599 -10.66 -32.95 -9.72
N ALA A 600 -9.37 -32.86 -9.54
CA ALA A 600 -8.61 -31.65 -9.81
C ALA A 600 -8.61 -31.28 -11.30
N GLU A 601 -8.46 -32.26 -12.20
CA GLU A 601 -8.51 -32.09 -13.65
C GLU A 601 -9.89 -31.60 -14.13
N ALA A 602 -10.97 -32.11 -13.53
CA ALA A 602 -12.34 -31.69 -13.82
C ALA A 602 -12.53 -30.20 -13.49
N VAL A 603 -12.09 -29.78 -12.30
CA VAL A 603 -12.15 -28.36 -11.87
C VAL A 603 -11.21 -27.49 -12.72
N GLY A 604 -9.99 -27.95 -12.98
CA GLY A 604 -9.03 -27.22 -13.81
C GLY A 604 -9.54 -26.98 -15.24
N THR A 605 -10.21 -27.98 -15.83
CA THR A 605 -10.86 -27.85 -17.14
C THR A 605 -12.02 -26.86 -17.11
N GLN A 606 -12.84 -26.88 -16.06
CA GLN A 606 -13.94 -25.95 -15.87
C GLN A 606 -13.43 -24.50 -15.71
N LEU A 607 -12.33 -24.29 -14.99
CA LEU A 607 -11.68 -23.01 -14.78
C LEU A 607 -10.91 -22.55 -16.02
N GLY A 608 -10.43 -23.49 -16.82
CA GLY A 608 -9.57 -23.23 -17.96
C GLY A 608 -8.13 -22.92 -17.55
N THR A 609 -7.59 -23.49 -16.46
CA THR A 609 -6.19 -23.31 -16.03
C THR A 609 -5.21 -23.98 -17.01
N ASP A 610 -3.95 -23.51 -17.03
CA ASP A 610 -2.91 -24.08 -17.92
C ASP A 610 -2.34 -25.38 -17.36
N GLU A 611 -2.35 -25.52 -16.03
CA GLU A 611 -1.79 -26.69 -15.33
C GLU A 611 -2.59 -26.98 -14.06
N VAL A 612 -2.63 -28.26 -13.69
CA VAL A 612 -3.25 -28.74 -12.46
C VAL A 612 -2.25 -29.59 -11.69
N LEU A 613 -2.00 -29.22 -10.44
CA LEU A 613 -1.15 -29.96 -9.48
C LEU A 613 -2.04 -30.53 -8.38
N ALA A 614 -2.33 -31.82 -8.51
CA ALA A 614 -3.23 -32.58 -7.64
C ALA A 614 -2.47 -33.36 -6.56
N GLU A 615 -3.23 -33.88 -5.57
CA GLU A 615 -2.71 -34.77 -4.50
C GLU A 615 -1.59 -34.15 -3.67
N VAL A 616 -1.58 -32.81 -3.53
CA VAL A 616 -0.57 -32.08 -2.77
C VAL A 616 -1.05 -31.85 -1.34
N LEU A 617 -0.35 -32.43 -0.37
CA LEU A 617 -0.65 -32.21 1.05
C LEU A 617 -0.45 -30.75 1.45
N PRO A 618 -1.17 -30.23 2.46
CA PRO A 618 -1.02 -28.85 2.93
C PRO A 618 0.44 -28.50 3.31
N THR A 619 1.17 -29.45 3.90
CA THR A 619 2.59 -29.32 4.26
C THR A 619 3.51 -29.19 3.06
N ASP A 620 3.13 -29.73 1.89
CA ASP A 620 3.97 -29.84 0.71
C ASP A 620 3.70 -28.71 -0.30
N LYS A 621 2.65 -27.91 -0.11
CA LYS A 621 2.30 -26.78 -0.99
C LYS A 621 3.46 -25.78 -1.14
N ALA A 622 4.17 -25.49 -0.05
CA ALA A 622 5.36 -24.63 -0.08
C ALA A 622 6.47 -25.22 -0.97
N GLY A 623 6.70 -26.52 -0.87
CA GLY A 623 7.68 -27.24 -1.72
C GLY A 623 7.33 -27.18 -3.21
N VAL A 624 6.03 -27.21 -3.57
CA VAL A 624 5.58 -27.02 -4.95
C VAL A 624 5.91 -25.61 -5.46
N VAL A 625 5.65 -24.58 -4.65
CA VAL A 625 5.99 -23.20 -5.00
C VAL A 625 7.50 -23.05 -5.17
N GLU A 626 8.32 -23.60 -4.27
CA GLU A 626 9.77 -23.59 -4.36
C GLU A 626 10.29 -24.32 -5.60
N ARG A 627 9.68 -25.44 -5.99
CA ARG A 627 10.01 -26.16 -7.23
C ARG A 627 9.77 -25.27 -8.45
N LEU A 628 8.59 -24.64 -8.57
CA LEU A 628 8.28 -23.73 -9.69
C LEU A 628 9.28 -22.57 -9.74
N ARG A 629 9.69 -22.03 -8.60
CA ARG A 629 10.74 -21.00 -8.52
C ARG A 629 12.10 -21.52 -8.96
N SER A 630 12.45 -22.76 -8.62
CA SER A 630 13.71 -23.40 -9.07
C SER A 630 13.73 -23.61 -10.59
N GLU A 631 12.58 -23.73 -11.23
CA GLU A 631 12.39 -23.75 -12.69
C GLU A 631 12.48 -22.35 -13.33
N SER A 632 13.00 -21.35 -12.60
CA SER A 632 13.13 -19.95 -13.02
C SER A 632 11.79 -19.25 -13.27
N ARG A 633 10.72 -19.70 -12.62
CA ARG A 633 9.42 -19.01 -12.62
C ARG A 633 9.37 -17.97 -11.51
N VAL A 634 8.68 -16.88 -11.78
CA VAL A 634 8.34 -15.87 -10.78
C VAL A 634 6.90 -16.06 -10.38
N VAL A 635 6.69 -16.64 -9.21
CA VAL A 635 5.42 -17.21 -8.77
C VAL A 635 4.65 -16.25 -7.86
N ALA A 636 3.39 -15.99 -8.24
CA ALA A 636 2.40 -15.46 -7.31
C ALA A 636 1.55 -16.61 -6.77
N MET A 637 1.39 -16.72 -5.45
CA MET A 637 0.49 -17.67 -4.79
C MET A 637 -0.76 -16.94 -4.30
N VAL A 638 -1.94 -17.46 -4.66
CA VAL A 638 -3.25 -16.95 -4.23
C VAL A 638 -3.91 -18.01 -3.37
N GLY A 639 -4.23 -17.68 -2.14
CA GLY A 639 -4.84 -18.61 -1.17
C GLY A 639 -5.70 -17.89 -0.13
N ASP A 640 -6.41 -18.66 0.72
CA ASP A 640 -7.20 -18.14 1.83
C ASP A 640 -6.35 -17.84 3.09
N GLY A 641 -5.11 -18.30 3.11
CA GLY A 641 -4.11 -18.04 4.12
C GLY A 641 -4.20 -18.85 5.41
N ILE A 642 -5.19 -19.68 5.59
CA ILE A 642 -5.27 -20.56 6.78
C ILE A 642 -4.34 -21.77 6.58
N ASN A 643 -4.52 -22.46 5.45
CA ASN A 643 -3.76 -23.67 5.10
C ASN A 643 -2.55 -23.37 4.21
N ASP A 644 -2.49 -22.18 3.63
CA ASP A 644 -1.53 -21.81 2.59
C ASP A 644 -0.46 -20.83 3.07
N ALA A 645 -0.42 -20.50 4.37
CA ALA A 645 0.49 -19.50 4.92
C ALA A 645 1.97 -19.74 4.55
N ALA A 646 2.42 -20.99 4.57
CA ALA A 646 3.77 -21.36 4.18
C ALA A 646 4.01 -21.18 2.67
N ALA A 647 3.04 -21.56 1.82
CA ALA A 647 3.13 -21.39 0.37
C ALA A 647 3.08 -19.92 -0.05
N LEU A 648 2.24 -19.10 0.63
CA LEU A 648 2.19 -17.65 0.44
C LEU A 648 3.54 -17.01 0.79
N ALA A 649 4.15 -17.39 1.92
CA ALA A 649 5.44 -16.86 2.35
C ALA A 649 6.62 -17.32 1.47
N SER A 650 6.55 -18.52 0.87
CA SER A 650 7.59 -19.07 -0.01
C SER A 650 7.50 -18.54 -1.45
N SER A 651 6.38 -17.91 -1.83
CA SER A 651 6.20 -17.35 -3.17
C SER A 651 6.96 -16.03 -3.36
N ASP A 652 7.13 -15.60 -4.62
CA ASP A 652 7.69 -14.27 -4.92
C ASP A 652 6.67 -13.17 -4.63
N LEU A 653 5.37 -13.51 -4.67
CA LEU A 653 4.25 -12.64 -4.32
C LEU A 653 3.13 -13.45 -3.67
N GLY A 654 2.98 -13.34 -2.36
CA GLY A 654 1.86 -13.93 -1.63
C GLY A 654 0.63 -13.02 -1.70
N MET A 655 -0.51 -13.56 -2.13
CA MET A 655 -1.80 -12.86 -2.19
C MET A 655 -2.84 -13.62 -1.37
N ALA A 656 -3.27 -13.05 -0.24
CA ALA A 656 -4.31 -13.65 0.59
C ALA A 656 -5.68 -13.05 0.29
N LEU A 657 -6.66 -13.93 0.05
CA LEU A 657 -8.08 -13.57 0.03
C LEU A 657 -8.58 -13.67 1.48
N VAL A 658 -8.88 -12.52 2.10
CA VAL A 658 -9.16 -12.48 3.54
C VAL A 658 -10.57 -12.97 3.85
N THR A 659 -10.61 -14.11 4.51
CA THR A 659 -11.74 -14.57 5.32
C THR A 659 -11.50 -14.45 6.83
N GLY A 660 -10.54 -13.65 7.27
CA GLY A 660 -10.44 -13.17 8.65
C GLY A 660 -9.38 -13.76 9.57
N THR A 661 -8.32 -14.42 9.11
CA THR A 661 -7.28 -14.94 10.01
C THR A 661 -6.02 -14.08 10.06
N ASP A 662 -5.48 -13.86 11.29
CA ASP A 662 -4.23 -13.13 11.53
C ASP A 662 -3.02 -13.75 10.82
N ILE A 663 -3.03 -15.07 10.63
CA ILE A 663 -1.93 -15.83 10.01
C ILE A 663 -1.82 -15.48 8.53
N ALA A 664 -2.93 -15.44 7.81
CA ALA A 664 -3.00 -15.03 6.41
C ALA A 664 -2.47 -13.61 6.21
N MET A 665 -2.92 -12.70 7.07
CA MET A 665 -2.50 -11.31 7.02
C MET A 665 -0.99 -11.13 7.26
N ARG A 666 -0.33 -12.00 8.00
CA ARG A 666 1.12 -11.93 8.23
C ARG A 666 1.95 -12.50 7.08
N SER A 667 1.47 -13.55 6.43
CA SER A 667 2.22 -14.33 5.44
C SER A 667 2.15 -13.78 4.01
N ALA A 668 1.11 -13.03 3.65
CA ALA A 668 0.92 -12.49 2.30
C ALA A 668 1.55 -11.10 2.14
N ASP A 669 1.95 -10.75 0.91
CA ASP A 669 2.45 -9.44 0.50
C ASP A 669 1.33 -8.50 0.07
N ILE A 670 0.25 -9.06 -0.48
CA ILE A 670 -0.98 -8.37 -0.84
C ILE A 670 -2.15 -9.06 -0.14
N ILE A 671 -2.99 -8.26 0.51
CA ILE A 671 -4.19 -8.74 1.18
C ILE A 671 -5.39 -8.19 0.40
N CYS A 672 -6.22 -9.10 -0.08
CA CYS A 672 -7.44 -8.81 -0.82
C CYS A 672 -8.64 -8.93 0.13
N VAL A 673 -9.24 -7.79 0.49
CA VAL A 673 -10.36 -7.74 1.46
C VAL A 673 -11.70 -8.10 0.81
N ARG A 674 -11.78 -7.96 -0.51
CA ARG A 674 -12.97 -8.37 -1.27
C ARG A 674 -13.07 -9.89 -1.35
N HIS A 675 -14.28 -10.40 -1.19
CA HIS A 675 -14.56 -11.83 -1.35
C HIS A 675 -14.61 -12.29 -2.83
N HIS A 676 -14.75 -11.34 -3.75
CA HIS A 676 -14.81 -11.60 -5.19
C HIS A 676 -13.41 -11.82 -5.77
N LEU A 677 -13.21 -12.92 -6.49
CA LEU A 677 -11.90 -13.32 -7.02
C LEU A 677 -11.31 -12.32 -8.03
N GLY A 678 -12.14 -11.49 -8.65
CA GLY A 678 -11.73 -10.41 -9.56
C GLY A 678 -10.78 -9.37 -8.95
N VAL A 679 -10.65 -9.34 -7.61
CA VAL A 679 -9.67 -8.51 -6.93
C VAL A 679 -8.21 -8.89 -7.27
N VAL A 680 -7.94 -10.16 -7.65
CA VAL A 680 -6.59 -10.65 -7.97
C VAL A 680 -6.02 -9.98 -9.24
N PRO A 681 -6.69 -10.04 -10.41
CA PRO A 681 -6.20 -9.30 -11.58
C PRO A 681 -6.17 -7.79 -11.37
N ASP A 682 -7.10 -7.21 -10.58
CA ASP A 682 -7.08 -5.79 -10.22
C ASP A 682 -5.82 -5.43 -9.42
N ALA A 683 -5.46 -6.26 -8.43
CA ALA A 683 -4.27 -6.04 -7.59
C ALA A 683 -2.97 -6.11 -8.41
N ILE A 684 -2.84 -7.11 -9.28
CA ILE A 684 -1.70 -7.26 -10.18
C ILE A 684 -1.65 -6.09 -11.17
N GLY A 685 -2.79 -5.71 -11.74
CA GLY A 685 -2.91 -4.60 -12.70
C GLY A 685 -2.52 -3.26 -12.07
N LEU A 686 -3.03 -2.94 -10.89
CA LEU A 686 -2.71 -1.73 -10.12
C LEU A 686 -1.21 -1.69 -9.78
N SER A 687 -0.67 -2.80 -9.29
CA SER A 687 0.74 -2.90 -8.92
C SER A 687 1.66 -2.71 -10.12
N ARG A 688 1.38 -3.37 -11.25
CA ARG A 688 2.10 -3.18 -12.51
C ARG A 688 2.00 -1.74 -13.03
N ARG A 689 0.82 -1.12 -12.94
CA ARG A 689 0.62 0.28 -13.35
C ARG A 689 1.41 1.23 -12.47
N THR A 690 1.39 1.01 -11.14
CA THR A 690 2.16 1.81 -10.18
C THR A 690 3.66 1.72 -10.45
N LEU A 691 4.19 0.51 -10.64
CA LEU A 691 5.60 0.29 -10.95
C LEU A 691 6.01 0.94 -12.29
N ARG A 692 5.15 0.84 -13.32
CA ARG A 692 5.38 1.50 -14.63
C ARG A 692 5.43 3.03 -14.46
N THR A 693 4.55 3.59 -13.64
CA THR A 693 4.55 5.03 -13.33
C THR A 693 5.83 5.43 -12.62
N ILE A 694 6.29 4.65 -11.62
CA ILE A 694 7.56 4.89 -10.93
C ILE A 694 8.72 4.88 -11.94
N ARG A 695 8.85 3.84 -12.76
CA ARG A 695 9.91 3.74 -13.78
C ARG A 695 9.87 4.88 -14.78
N GLY A 696 8.69 5.26 -15.25
CA GLY A 696 8.50 6.38 -16.16
C GLY A 696 8.93 7.72 -15.55
N ASN A 697 8.55 7.97 -14.30
CA ASN A 697 8.95 9.16 -13.55
C ASN A 697 10.48 9.23 -13.35
N LEU A 698 11.10 8.10 -13.00
CA LEU A 698 12.55 8.01 -12.84
C LEU A 698 13.27 8.25 -14.17
N ALA A 699 12.83 7.58 -15.24
CA ALA A 699 13.39 7.77 -16.57
C ALA A 699 13.31 9.24 -17.01
N TRP A 700 12.16 9.89 -16.82
CA TRP A 700 11.99 11.31 -17.11
C TRP A 700 12.96 12.18 -16.30
N ALA A 701 13.05 11.96 -14.98
CA ALA A 701 13.90 12.74 -14.08
C ALA A 701 15.40 12.61 -14.41
N PHE A 702 15.85 11.46 -14.92
CA PHE A 702 17.24 11.25 -15.33
C PHE A 702 17.52 11.82 -16.72
N ILE A 703 16.68 11.51 -17.70
CA ILE A 703 16.93 11.85 -19.11
C ILE A 703 17.00 13.36 -19.29
N TYR A 704 16.08 14.11 -18.65
CA TYR A 704 16.05 15.54 -18.81
C TYR A 704 17.31 16.21 -18.21
N ASN A 705 17.79 15.74 -17.03
CA ASN A 705 19.01 16.27 -16.42
C ASN A 705 20.25 15.93 -17.25
N ILE A 706 20.38 14.68 -17.72
CA ILE A 706 21.52 14.27 -18.57
C ILE A 706 21.57 15.07 -19.86
N ALA A 707 20.42 15.38 -20.47
CA ALA A 707 20.35 16.17 -21.69
C ALA A 707 20.62 17.67 -21.45
N ALA A 708 20.11 18.22 -20.34
CA ALA A 708 20.15 19.64 -20.07
C ALA A 708 21.49 20.13 -19.51
N ILE A 709 22.22 19.31 -18.73
CA ILE A 709 23.52 19.68 -18.16
C ILE A 709 24.55 20.06 -19.24
N PRO A 710 24.78 19.27 -20.31
CA PRO A 710 25.70 19.67 -21.39
C PRO A 710 25.27 20.96 -22.11
N ILE A 711 23.97 21.15 -22.31
CA ILE A 711 23.42 22.37 -22.96
C ILE A 711 23.68 23.59 -22.07
N ALA A 712 23.50 23.46 -20.75
CA ALA A 712 23.81 24.51 -19.78
C ALA A 712 25.31 24.78 -19.71
N ALA A 713 26.16 23.76 -19.68
CA ALA A 713 27.61 23.88 -19.66
C ALA A 713 28.16 24.52 -20.94
N ALA A 714 27.52 24.28 -22.09
CA ALA A 714 27.83 24.94 -23.35
C ALA A 714 27.35 26.40 -23.41
N GLY A 715 26.73 26.95 -22.34
CA GLY A 715 26.27 28.33 -22.28
C GLY A 715 24.96 28.63 -22.99
N PHE A 716 24.21 27.59 -23.45
CA PHE A 716 22.95 27.77 -24.17
C PHE A 716 21.72 27.94 -23.27
N LEU A 717 21.86 27.78 -21.95
CA LEU A 717 20.74 27.93 -21.01
C LEU A 717 21.01 29.12 -20.05
N ASN A 718 19.94 29.89 -19.85
CA ASN A 718 19.89 30.88 -18.79
C ASN A 718 19.50 30.22 -17.46
N PRO A 719 20.05 30.63 -16.30
CA PRO A 719 19.70 30.09 -14.99
C PRO A 719 18.21 30.17 -14.66
N LEU A 720 17.50 31.21 -15.12
CA LEU A 720 16.05 31.37 -14.94
C LEU A 720 15.25 30.30 -15.70
N ILE A 721 15.59 30.07 -16.96
CA ILE A 721 14.99 29.01 -17.81
C ILE A 721 15.27 27.64 -17.18
N SER A 722 16.48 27.44 -16.67
CA SER A 722 16.88 26.23 -15.94
C SER A 722 15.98 25.97 -14.73
N GLY A 723 15.70 27.00 -13.93
CA GLY A 723 14.82 26.93 -12.75
C GLY A 723 13.37 26.63 -13.12
N LEU A 724 12.85 27.24 -14.20
CA LEU A 724 11.52 26.98 -14.70
C LEU A 724 11.37 25.53 -15.21
N ALA A 725 12.30 25.05 -16.02
CA ALA A 725 12.31 23.69 -16.56
C ALA A 725 12.33 22.63 -15.43
N MET A 726 13.14 22.84 -14.41
CA MET A 726 13.22 21.99 -13.23
C MET A 726 11.88 21.94 -12.46
N SER A 727 11.22 23.09 -12.28
CA SER A 727 9.93 23.17 -11.58
C SER A 727 8.83 22.46 -12.37
N LEU A 728 8.78 22.64 -13.68
CA LEU A 728 7.85 21.95 -14.58
C LEU A 728 8.06 20.43 -14.55
N SER A 729 9.30 19.97 -14.50
CA SER A 729 9.64 18.54 -14.34
C SER A 729 9.05 17.94 -13.06
N SER A 730 9.18 18.67 -11.93
CA SER A 730 8.60 18.22 -10.66
C SER A 730 7.06 18.15 -10.70
N VAL A 731 6.41 19.14 -11.31
CA VAL A 731 4.95 19.16 -11.51
C VAL A 731 4.51 18.01 -12.41
N PHE A 732 5.26 17.71 -13.46
CA PHE A 732 4.98 16.56 -14.35
C PHE A 732 4.99 15.24 -13.59
N VAL A 733 6.02 14.96 -12.79
CA VAL A 733 6.15 13.72 -12.00
C VAL A 733 4.98 13.57 -11.02
N VAL A 734 4.58 14.65 -10.35
CA VAL A 734 3.45 14.64 -9.43
C VAL A 734 2.12 14.36 -10.16
N THR A 735 1.86 15.09 -11.25
CA THR A 735 0.61 14.95 -12.02
C THR A 735 0.51 13.57 -12.69
N HIS A 736 1.63 13.04 -13.18
CA HIS A 736 1.70 11.68 -13.74
C HIS A 736 1.38 10.62 -12.68
N SER A 737 1.90 10.78 -11.45
CA SER A 737 1.59 9.89 -10.33
C SER A 737 0.11 9.97 -9.91
N LEU A 738 -0.49 11.16 -9.92
CA LEU A 738 -1.90 11.36 -9.55
C LEU A 738 -2.88 10.65 -10.51
N ARG A 739 -2.49 10.34 -11.74
CA ARG A 739 -3.31 9.55 -12.69
C ARG A 739 -3.64 8.15 -12.19
N LEU A 740 -2.85 7.60 -11.24
CA LEU A 740 -3.13 6.31 -10.62
C LEU A 740 -4.44 6.30 -9.81
N ARG A 741 -4.97 7.45 -9.39
CA ARG A 741 -6.27 7.56 -8.72
C ARG A 741 -7.44 7.05 -9.56
N ASN A 742 -7.31 7.15 -10.87
CA ASN A 742 -8.37 6.76 -11.81
C ASN A 742 -8.28 5.27 -12.23
N PHE A 743 -7.40 4.48 -11.60
CA PHE A 743 -7.35 3.05 -11.86
C PHE A 743 -8.64 2.37 -11.38
N GLY A 744 -9.24 1.51 -12.22
CA GLY A 744 -10.47 0.78 -11.89
C GLY A 744 -11.75 1.62 -11.84
N THR A 745 -11.70 2.93 -12.17
CA THR A 745 -12.92 3.67 -12.51
C THR A 745 -13.27 3.30 -13.97
N ARG A 746 -14.32 2.49 -14.15
CA ARG A 746 -14.88 2.26 -15.50
C ARG A 746 -15.31 3.62 -16.04
N SER A 747 -14.69 4.05 -17.16
CA SER A 747 -15.14 5.20 -17.97
C SER A 747 -16.46 4.84 -18.65
#